data_7650bb54b85409a0e94d10d3f18ff08f
#
_entry.id   7650bb54b85409a0e94d10d3f18ff08f
#
_cell.length_a   1.000
_cell.length_b   1.000
_cell.length_c   1.000
_cell.angle_alpha   90.00
_cell.angle_beta   90.00
_cell.angle_gamma   90.00
#
_symmetry.space_group_name_H-M   'P 1'
#
loop_
_entity.id
_entity.type
_entity.pdbx_description
1 polymer ?
#
loop_
_entity_poly.entity_id
_entity_poly.type
_entity_poly.pdbx_seq_one_letter_code
_entity_poly.pdbx_strand_id
1 'polypeptide(L)'
;MTILEYLDSTEEKLRKCQLEAVRSFVRYAEENDTERGFLINLPTGAGKTGVISLISHLSDALKVLVICHRKAVKDQLFKEISKKFFRNTIGDQEFELKKTYRDSDFDQGDGVYITSFQKLTMLSDEELKNVQGDFDLIIVDEGHSEPSPVWREIIRQSAAMKVVVTATPYRNDLFELNVSTDHFYVFTFKEAIEDGVIMEPQYEQVDREDDLLAGILGYLGANENVKCIVKCKSLEEILKYHELLSQSFITASVHERLEIDEAQNKFKRVGPALKVEGVRVIIHQHKLDEGVDIPEAKLLILTYELGSGRELVQAVGRIVRRYGETQPLVIDLSRGANEGMWDGYQKFDSYLANGGAGEFVSSLSTSYLIESFLESFPKYSYFDGKFKERVDLNSVDPEDDLKIPHASVCFVQKEVDFSLPLLMDRLYWELHGSGSLVKSYEEVLDLQVMIYVEFKSSKFFTNKLFFEPRLHVVVVKEIDSGVAIFDSGGGRYYNQEQYRLGNAIHIDKLTALAAKTAINQIKETHARAIGRALRRPESVALKGQNLDGGRGSQSNSRYALTMVKVDNIGLDGKRDSSFYIGARSGRVVDQKESNFTLQDISEWVDAISQCINAGGNAGRLIKSYAQPVSEKPTSEILSVLLDFTDLEGPKATDNGVVYPDFVYVDYQQGITFDAQGDLIELSLSYSDDDGFFEVALSGASEGRADIEWVVEYLNSGHRLKVLYEDGVTYLAGAFYKLALPYERGIPAEESFAGNAIFPLDALRAPALREKGHTLDHKYHRTTRADFDTDSIFYLIDLLKGYGDQTTPIGALGPFATYIPACDIVLCCDMGVEPADFILSSPEKLCFVHVKCGDSLNPQSPAGAIAEVGSQAIKNIHMLISGLKRVRPGNFSTWKQAWPAAGAEFPLDTRYRLVEGSINHPAPLDDSLSERVWDVICERRVSMKCKKEIWIVAGNSFSASHFTRSMQSPLACSPTSIQAYQLIEDWLSTADELDVDLKIFTSP
;
A
#
# COMPACT_ATOMS: atom_id res chain seq x y z
N MET A 1 45.22 2.64 -47.05
CA MET A 1 44.59 3.92 -46.60
C MET A 1 44.23 3.77 -45.15
N THR A 2 44.83 4.57 -44.29
CA THR A 2 44.48 4.59 -42.87
C THR A 2 43.09 5.18 -42.66
N ILE A 3 42.49 4.95 -41.47
CA ILE A 3 41.17 5.51 -41.16
C ILE A 3 41.17 7.05 -41.24
N LEU A 4 42.27 7.69 -40.83
CA LEU A 4 42.43 9.14 -40.91
C LEU A 4 42.54 9.64 -42.34
N GLU A 5 43.37 9.01 -43.22
CA GLU A 5 43.47 9.36 -44.62
C GLU A 5 42.14 9.24 -45.37
N TYR A 6 41.32 8.24 -45.02
CA TYR A 6 39.99 8.07 -45.57
C TYR A 6 39.04 9.19 -45.11
N LEU A 7 39.04 9.55 -43.80
CA LEU A 7 38.22 10.63 -43.27
C LEU A 7 38.54 11.96 -43.92
N ASP A 8 39.83 12.27 -44.08
CA ASP A 8 40.28 13.52 -44.73
C ASP A 8 39.86 13.57 -46.22
N SER A 9 39.85 12.45 -46.92
CA SER A 9 39.42 12.36 -48.33
C SER A 9 37.88 12.47 -48.50
N THR A 10 37.11 12.27 -47.45
CA THR A 10 35.66 12.21 -47.47
C THR A 10 34.98 13.26 -46.59
N GLU A 11 35.74 14.20 -46.03
CA GLU A 11 35.28 15.21 -45.08
C GLU A 11 33.99 15.93 -45.52
N GLU A 12 33.92 16.36 -46.79
CA GLU A 12 32.75 17.07 -47.37
C GLU A 12 31.49 16.18 -47.49
N LYS A 13 31.62 14.85 -47.40
CA LYS A 13 30.53 13.90 -47.62
C LYS A 13 29.99 13.30 -46.32
N LEU A 14 30.71 13.45 -45.19
CA LEU A 14 30.34 12.94 -43.88
C LEU A 14 29.82 14.09 -43.01
N ARG A 15 28.94 13.75 -42.09
CA ARG A 15 28.51 14.71 -41.08
C ARG A 15 29.65 14.98 -40.11
N LYS A 16 29.77 16.21 -39.63
CA LYS A 16 30.77 16.63 -38.67
C LYS A 16 30.82 15.70 -37.43
N CYS A 17 29.67 15.36 -36.82
CA CYS A 17 29.61 14.45 -35.70
C CYS A 17 30.12 13.05 -36.03
N GLN A 18 29.99 12.55 -37.26
CA GLN A 18 30.54 11.26 -37.66
C GLN A 18 32.04 11.30 -37.76
N LEU A 19 32.59 12.38 -38.35
CA LEU A 19 34.03 12.59 -38.43
C LEU A 19 34.68 12.68 -37.06
N GLU A 20 34.12 13.51 -36.19
CA GLU A 20 34.67 13.74 -34.84
C GLU A 20 34.57 12.47 -33.96
N ALA A 21 33.47 11.70 -34.06
CA ALA A 21 33.31 10.45 -33.34
C ALA A 21 34.38 9.42 -33.75
N VAL A 22 34.62 9.28 -35.06
CA VAL A 22 35.63 8.34 -35.53
C VAL A 22 37.06 8.82 -35.28
N ARG A 23 37.34 10.12 -35.36
CA ARG A 23 38.65 10.69 -34.95
C ARG A 23 38.90 10.48 -33.45
N SER A 24 37.88 10.58 -32.61
CA SER A 24 37.99 10.30 -31.18
C SER A 24 38.20 8.82 -30.89
N PHE A 25 37.56 7.94 -31.65
CA PHE A 25 37.79 6.49 -31.60
C PHE A 25 39.25 6.13 -31.97
N VAL A 26 39.81 6.75 -33.00
CA VAL A 26 41.21 6.49 -33.39
C VAL A 26 42.18 6.80 -32.23
N ARG A 27 42.00 7.92 -31.54
CA ARG A 27 42.81 8.28 -30.36
C ARG A 27 42.71 7.27 -29.23
N TYR A 28 41.48 6.78 -28.98
CA TYR A 28 41.26 5.71 -28.01
C TYR A 28 41.95 4.39 -28.44
N ALA A 29 41.86 4.03 -29.70
CA ALA A 29 42.46 2.80 -30.21
C ALA A 29 44.00 2.82 -30.20
N GLU A 30 44.62 4.01 -30.30
CA GLU A 30 46.08 4.17 -30.18
C GLU A 30 46.57 3.85 -28.77
N GLU A 31 45.79 4.05 -27.70
CA GLU A 31 46.10 3.71 -26.33
C GLU A 31 45.92 2.22 -26.00
N ASN A 32 45.21 1.49 -26.88
CA ASN A 32 44.96 0.06 -26.76
C ASN A 32 44.37 -0.37 -25.41
N ASP A 33 43.47 0.46 -24.83
CA ASP A 33 42.74 0.15 -23.62
C ASP A 33 41.64 -0.90 -23.92
N THR A 34 41.88 -2.12 -23.45
CA THR A 34 40.90 -3.22 -23.57
C THR A 34 40.03 -3.41 -22.32
N GLU A 35 40.36 -2.72 -21.23
CA GLU A 35 39.63 -2.84 -19.98
C GLU A 35 38.38 -1.95 -20.00
N ARG A 36 38.48 -0.75 -20.57
CA ARG A 36 37.39 0.23 -20.62
C ARG A 36 36.88 0.46 -22.04
N GLY A 37 35.58 0.53 -22.23
CA GLY A 37 34.98 0.76 -23.55
C GLY A 37 35.03 2.24 -23.96
N PHE A 38 34.99 2.51 -25.25
CA PHE A 38 34.83 3.84 -25.83
C PHE A 38 33.34 4.18 -26.01
N LEU A 39 32.87 5.24 -25.32
CA LEU A 39 31.48 5.71 -25.42
C LEU A 39 31.30 6.66 -26.60
N ILE A 40 30.30 6.39 -27.43
CA ILE A 40 29.79 7.29 -28.47
C ILE A 40 28.33 7.60 -28.19
N ASN A 41 28.06 8.83 -27.71
CA ASN A 41 26.68 9.32 -27.58
C ASN A 41 26.32 10.20 -28.77
N LEU A 42 25.26 9.80 -29.48
CA LEU A 42 24.74 10.52 -30.65
C LEU A 42 23.21 10.52 -30.60
N PRO A 43 22.51 11.66 -30.71
CA PRO A 43 21.07 11.72 -30.78
C PRO A 43 20.46 10.81 -31.85
N THR A 44 19.22 10.41 -31.66
CA THR A 44 18.49 9.68 -32.71
C THR A 44 18.40 10.53 -33.98
N GLY A 45 18.81 9.99 -35.11
CA GLY A 45 18.84 10.75 -36.38
C GLY A 45 20.20 11.39 -36.72
N ALA A 46 21.13 11.47 -35.78
CA ALA A 46 22.46 12.04 -36.01
C ALA A 46 23.38 11.15 -36.86
N GLY A 47 23.05 9.87 -37.07
CA GLY A 47 23.81 8.99 -37.98
C GLY A 47 24.68 7.95 -37.29
N LYS A 48 24.26 7.43 -36.16
CA LYS A 48 24.93 6.33 -35.38
C LYS A 48 25.38 5.18 -36.29
N THR A 49 24.47 4.69 -37.15
CA THR A 49 24.76 3.57 -38.04
C THR A 49 25.95 3.86 -39.00
N GLY A 50 26.11 5.12 -39.42
CA GLY A 50 27.26 5.54 -40.21
C GLY A 50 28.58 5.43 -39.44
N VAL A 51 28.58 5.86 -38.18
CA VAL A 51 29.76 5.75 -37.28
C VAL A 51 30.11 4.27 -37.06
N ILE A 52 29.10 3.43 -36.77
CA ILE A 52 29.31 1.98 -36.63
C ILE A 52 29.90 1.39 -37.92
N SER A 53 29.38 1.78 -39.11
CA SER A 53 29.89 1.31 -40.39
C SER A 53 31.35 1.71 -40.60
N LEU A 54 31.69 2.97 -40.33
CA LEU A 54 33.06 3.48 -40.49
C LEU A 54 34.02 2.75 -39.55
N ILE A 55 33.72 2.66 -38.27
CA ILE A 55 34.58 1.98 -37.31
C ILE A 55 34.74 0.49 -37.65
N SER A 56 33.63 -0.20 -37.99
CA SER A 56 33.66 -1.62 -38.31
C SER A 56 34.59 -1.96 -39.48
N HIS A 57 34.58 -1.15 -40.53
CA HIS A 57 35.36 -1.43 -41.76
C HIS A 57 36.72 -0.80 -41.78
N LEU A 58 36.89 0.37 -41.19
CA LEU A 58 38.12 1.15 -41.28
C LEU A 58 39.11 0.89 -40.12
N SER A 59 38.66 0.29 -38.99
CA SER A 59 39.57 -0.10 -37.89
C SER A 59 40.56 -1.16 -38.33
N ASP A 60 41.70 -1.23 -37.66
CA ASP A 60 42.73 -2.25 -37.88
C ASP A 60 42.31 -3.63 -37.36
N ALA A 61 41.21 -3.73 -36.65
CA ALA A 61 40.63 -4.99 -36.17
C ALA A 61 40.31 -5.93 -37.31
N LEU A 62 40.79 -7.15 -37.28
CA LEU A 62 40.55 -8.16 -38.35
C LEU A 62 39.14 -8.74 -38.22
N LYS A 63 38.75 -9.08 -36.98
CA LYS A 63 37.43 -9.61 -36.62
C LYS A 63 36.66 -8.59 -35.76
N VAL A 64 35.51 -8.12 -36.25
CA VAL A 64 34.66 -7.14 -35.59
C VAL A 64 33.28 -7.76 -35.30
N LEU A 65 32.85 -7.69 -34.06
CA LEU A 65 31.51 -8.11 -33.62
C LEU A 65 30.62 -6.90 -33.42
N VAL A 66 29.52 -6.78 -34.15
CA VAL A 66 28.49 -5.76 -33.96
C VAL A 66 27.26 -6.41 -33.32
N ILE A 67 26.93 -5.96 -32.11
CA ILE A 67 25.81 -6.49 -31.32
C ILE A 67 24.66 -5.47 -31.29
N CYS A 68 23.43 -5.90 -31.60
CA CYS A 68 22.24 -5.09 -31.53
C CYS A 68 21.16 -5.74 -30.67
N HIS A 69 20.23 -4.93 -30.13
CA HIS A 69 19.20 -5.41 -29.21
C HIS A 69 18.15 -6.30 -29.90
N ARG A 70 17.60 -5.89 -31.02
CA ARG A 70 16.46 -6.55 -31.68
C ARG A 70 16.75 -7.09 -33.05
N LYS A 71 16.11 -8.20 -33.43
CA LYS A 71 16.23 -8.84 -34.75
C LYS A 71 15.87 -7.89 -35.92
N ALA A 72 14.89 -6.99 -35.71
CA ALA A 72 14.52 -6.03 -36.76
C ALA A 72 15.63 -4.99 -37.05
N VAL A 73 16.29 -4.53 -35.97
CA VAL A 73 17.46 -3.61 -36.05
C VAL A 73 18.62 -4.28 -36.74
N LYS A 74 18.87 -5.55 -36.44
CA LYS A 74 19.93 -6.35 -37.07
C LYS A 74 19.84 -6.38 -38.61
N ASP A 75 18.66 -6.60 -39.14
CA ASP A 75 18.44 -6.66 -40.58
C ASP A 75 18.72 -5.31 -41.31
N GLN A 76 18.41 -4.21 -40.64
CA GLN A 76 18.71 -2.87 -41.10
C GLN A 76 20.20 -2.57 -40.99
N LEU A 77 20.82 -2.83 -39.85
CA LEU A 77 22.26 -2.67 -39.62
C LEU A 77 23.07 -3.46 -40.65
N PHE A 78 22.71 -4.70 -40.90
CA PHE A 78 23.37 -5.54 -41.89
C PHE A 78 23.37 -4.90 -43.29
N LYS A 79 22.25 -4.36 -43.74
CA LYS A 79 22.15 -3.70 -45.03
C LYS A 79 23.01 -2.44 -45.11
N GLU A 80 22.99 -1.61 -44.07
CA GLU A 80 23.75 -0.38 -44.01
C GLU A 80 25.25 -0.65 -43.95
N ILE A 81 25.70 -1.52 -43.04
CA ILE A 81 27.13 -1.84 -42.85
C ILE A 81 27.68 -2.60 -44.07
N SER A 82 26.90 -3.50 -44.65
CA SER A 82 27.42 -4.31 -45.80
C SER A 82 27.81 -3.47 -47.00
N LYS A 83 27.00 -2.51 -47.43
CA LYS A 83 27.28 -1.69 -48.62
C LYS A 83 26.53 -0.37 -48.70
N LYS A 84 25.32 -0.29 -48.15
CA LYS A 84 24.39 0.82 -48.44
C LYS A 84 24.93 2.17 -47.95
N PHE A 85 25.50 2.22 -46.75
CA PHE A 85 26.07 3.44 -46.19
C PHE A 85 27.17 3.99 -47.10
N PHE A 86 28.16 3.18 -47.44
CA PHE A 86 29.30 3.60 -48.27
C PHE A 86 28.86 4.01 -49.67
N ARG A 87 27.97 3.26 -50.34
CA ARG A 87 27.43 3.61 -51.66
C ARG A 87 26.70 4.95 -51.63
N ASN A 88 25.89 5.20 -50.61
CA ASN A 88 25.10 6.43 -50.51
C ASN A 88 25.94 7.66 -50.15
N THR A 89 27.01 7.46 -49.38
CA THR A 89 27.81 8.57 -48.85
C THR A 89 29.01 8.90 -49.78
N ILE A 90 29.66 7.91 -50.37
CA ILE A 90 30.94 8.06 -51.04
C ILE A 90 30.86 7.74 -52.52
N GLY A 91 29.86 6.98 -52.95
CA GLY A 91 29.77 6.48 -54.33
C GLY A 91 30.55 5.19 -54.52
N ASP A 92 30.69 4.77 -55.80
CA ASP A 92 31.37 3.52 -56.20
C ASP A 92 32.92 3.65 -56.20
N GLN A 93 33.54 4.35 -55.25
CA GLN A 93 34.99 4.38 -55.13
C GLN A 93 35.52 3.03 -54.63
N GLU A 94 36.64 2.60 -55.17
CA GLU A 94 37.32 1.33 -54.83
C GLU A 94 37.89 1.31 -53.40
N PHE A 95 37.02 1.15 -52.42
CA PHE A 95 37.41 0.82 -51.05
C PHE A 95 37.03 -0.63 -50.77
N GLU A 96 38.05 -1.45 -50.44
CA GLU A 96 37.84 -2.86 -50.13
C GLU A 96 37.26 -3.02 -48.77
N LEU A 97 35.91 -3.16 -48.70
CA LEU A 97 35.20 -3.39 -47.45
C LEU A 97 35.46 -4.81 -46.93
N LYS A 98 35.59 -4.94 -45.58
CA LYS A 98 35.62 -6.25 -44.91
C LYS A 98 34.36 -7.06 -45.27
N LYS A 99 34.49 -8.37 -45.31
CA LYS A 99 33.31 -9.25 -45.48
C LYS A 99 32.36 -9.07 -44.32
N THR A 100 31.08 -9.10 -44.59
CA THR A 100 30.04 -8.94 -43.56
C THR A 100 29.26 -10.22 -43.46
N TYR A 101 29.17 -10.75 -42.25
CA TYR A 101 28.50 -12.00 -41.90
C TYR A 101 27.26 -11.73 -41.06
N ARG A 102 26.21 -12.50 -41.28
CA ARG A 102 24.93 -12.35 -40.60
C ARG A 102 24.54 -13.68 -39.95
N ASP A 103 24.30 -13.68 -38.62
CA ASP A 103 23.88 -14.85 -37.83
C ASP A 103 24.68 -16.14 -38.15
N SER A 104 25.90 -16.00 -38.65
CA SER A 104 26.77 -17.12 -39.01
C SER A 104 27.43 -17.67 -37.73
N ASP A 105 27.89 -18.91 -37.84
CA ASP A 105 28.87 -19.47 -36.94
C ASP A 105 30.11 -18.57 -36.95
N PHE A 106 30.59 -18.17 -35.75
CA PHE A 106 31.61 -17.11 -35.60
C PHE A 106 33.01 -17.49 -36.10
N ASP A 107 33.14 -18.56 -36.86
CA ASP A 107 34.39 -19.16 -37.36
C ASP A 107 34.67 -18.93 -38.85
N GLN A 108 33.93 -18.05 -39.50
CA GLN A 108 34.03 -17.85 -40.98
C GLN A 108 35.29 -17.02 -41.42
N GLY A 109 36.21 -16.69 -40.52
CA GLY A 109 37.39 -15.92 -40.80
C GLY A 109 37.23 -14.41 -40.58
N ASP A 110 38.16 -13.60 -41.09
CA ASP A 110 38.19 -12.15 -40.85
C ASP A 110 36.97 -11.45 -41.46
N GLY A 111 36.47 -10.46 -40.75
CA GLY A 111 35.30 -9.68 -41.20
C GLY A 111 34.46 -9.06 -40.12
N VAL A 112 33.29 -8.52 -40.52
CA VAL A 112 32.33 -7.88 -39.63
C VAL A 112 31.14 -8.82 -39.39
N TYR A 113 30.94 -9.23 -38.17
CA TYR A 113 29.87 -10.12 -37.73
C TYR A 113 28.76 -9.30 -37.09
N ILE A 114 27.52 -9.47 -37.51
CA ILE A 114 26.36 -8.76 -37.00
C ILE A 114 25.41 -9.76 -36.36
N THR A 115 25.21 -9.62 -35.06
CA THR A 115 24.36 -10.51 -34.27
C THR A 115 23.43 -9.74 -33.32
N SER A 116 22.51 -10.44 -32.67
CA SER A 116 21.64 -9.88 -31.66
C SER A 116 21.93 -10.50 -30.30
N PHE A 117 21.61 -9.78 -29.21
CA PHE A 117 21.71 -10.33 -27.86
C PHE A 117 20.97 -11.65 -27.70
N GLN A 118 19.76 -11.75 -28.22
CA GLN A 118 18.97 -12.98 -28.17
C GLN A 118 19.70 -14.19 -28.79
N LYS A 119 20.50 -13.98 -29.82
CA LYS A 119 21.29 -15.07 -30.39
C LYS A 119 22.44 -15.47 -29.46
N LEU A 120 23.10 -14.50 -28.84
CA LEU A 120 24.22 -14.75 -27.95
C LEU A 120 23.75 -15.46 -26.66
N THR A 121 22.57 -15.14 -26.15
CA THR A 121 21.98 -15.84 -24.98
C THR A 121 21.58 -17.30 -25.24
N MET A 122 21.51 -17.72 -26.50
CA MET A 122 21.21 -19.09 -26.91
C MET A 122 22.45 -19.95 -27.13
N LEU A 123 23.66 -19.36 -27.03
CA LEU A 123 24.92 -20.09 -27.16
C LEU A 123 25.20 -20.90 -25.88
N SER A 124 25.88 -22.04 -26.06
CA SER A 124 26.43 -22.79 -24.93
C SER A 124 27.64 -22.07 -24.32
N ASP A 125 27.99 -22.40 -23.10
CA ASP A 125 29.14 -21.79 -22.38
C ASP A 125 30.45 -21.94 -23.15
N GLU A 126 30.62 -23.03 -23.93
CA GLU A 126 31.81 -23.28 -24.74
C GLU A 126 31.84 -22.38 -25.97
N GLU A 127 30.70 -22.23 -26.67
CA GLU A 127 30.55 -21.31 -27.80
C GLU A 127 30.73 -19.86 -27.37
N LEU A 128 30.23 -19.51 -26.20
CA LEU A 128 30.35 -18.17 -25.64
C LEU A 128 31.81 -17.82 -25.35
N LYS A 129 32.58 -18.75 -24.73
CA LYS A 129 34.02 -18.56 -24.48
C LYS A 129 34.82 -18.39 -25.79
N ASN A 130 34.41 -19.09 -26.84
CA ASN A 130 35.02 -18.90 -28.13
C ASN A 130 34.78 -17.48 -28.69
N VAL A 131 33.51 -16.99 -28.57
CA VAL A 131 33.16 -15.61 -28.95
C VAL A 131 33.95 -14.57 -28.18
N GLN A 132 34.21 -14.79 -26.88
CA GLN A 132 34.98 -13.88 -26.05
C GLN A 132 36.45 -13.73 -26.45
N GLY A 133 37.06 -14.78 -27.02
CA GLY A 133 38.45 -14.80 -27.41
C GLY A 133 38.72 -14.50 -28.88
N ASP A 134 37.75 -14.55 -29.74
CA ASP A 134 37.89 -14.57 -31.20
C ASP A 134 37.81 -13.21 -31.89
N PHE A 135 37.36 -12.17 -31.20
CA PHE A 135 37.16 -10.84 -31.75
C PHE A 135 38.17 -9.82 -31.23
N ASP A 136 38.60 -8.92 -32.12
CA ASP A 136 39.52 -7.82 -31.82
C ASP A 136 38.74 -6.58 -31.38
N LEU A 137 37.51 -6.40 -31.86
CA LEU A 137 36.66 -5.25 -31.61
C LEU A 137 35.20 -5.66 -31.42
N ILE A 138 34.57 -5.24 -30.37
CA ILE A 138 33.14 -5.40 -30.13
C ILE A 138 32.47 -4.03 -30.15
N ILE A 139 31.49 -3.85 -31.02
CA ILE A 139 30.68 -2.63 -31.12
C ILE A 139 29.25 -2.96 -30.68
N VAL A 140 28.73 -2.21 -29.75
CA VAL A 140 27.40 -2.39 -29.20
C VAL A 140 26.50 -1.24 -29.59
N ASP A 141 25.48 -1.52 -30.39
CA ASP A 141 24.46 -0.55 -30.76
C ASP A 141 23.32 -0.58 -29.73
N GLU A 142 22.83 0.61 -29.39
CA GLU A 142 21.86 0.84 -28.28
C GLU A 142 22.34 0.24 -26.96
N GLY A 143 23.61 0.48 -26.64
CA GLY A 143 24.29 -0.07 -25.47
C GLY A 143 23.68 0.26 -24.09
N HIS A 144 22.65 1.10 -24.09
CA HIS A 144 21.83 1.36 -22.93
C HIS A 144 20.77 0.28 -22.64
N SER A 145 20.46 -0.57 -23.64
CA SER A 145 19.25 -1.39 -23.60
C SER A 145 19.42 -2.66 -22.79
N GLU A 146 20.59 -2.90 -22.12
CA GLU A 146 20.67 -4.15 -21.43
C GLU A 146 21.58 -4.33 -20.25
N PRO A 147 21.03 -4.85 -19.19
CA PRO A 147 21.76 -5.61 -18.21
C PRO A 147 21.35 -7.07 -18.19
N SER A 148 21.56 -7.87 -19.24
CA SER A 148 21.50 -9.29 -18.99
C SER A 148 22.84 -9.77 -18.37
N PRO A 149 22.83 -10.81 -17.52
CA PRO A 149 24.04 -11.48 -17.03
C PRO A 149 24.99 -11.89 -18.16
N VAL A 150 24.43 -12.27 -19.31
CA VAL A 150 25.16 -12.62 -20.51
C VAL A 150 26.00 -11.46 -21.07
N TRP A 151 25.53 -10.22 -20.93
CA TRP A 151 26.29 -9.04 -21.29
C TRP A 151 27.58 -8.89 -20.49
N ARG A 152 27.50 -9.06 -19.17
CA ARG A 152 28.68 -9.04 -18.30
C ARG A 152 29.71 -10.07 -18.74
N GLU A 153 29.25 -11.31 -18.95
CA GLU A 153 30.14 -12.39 -19.31
C GLU A 153 30.73 -12.16 -20.68
N ILE A 154 29.94 -11.82 -21.69
CA ILE A 154 30.43 -11.66 -23.05
C ILE A 154 31.36 -10.47 -23.20
N ILE A 155 31.00 -9.33 -22.67
CA ILE A 155 31.70 -8.07 -22.97
C ILE A 155 32.83 -7.79 -22.00
N ARG A 156 32.62 -7.99 -20.70
CA ARG A 156 33.65 -7.71 -19.69
C ARG A 156 34.78 -8.71 -19.71
N GLN A 157 34.49 -9.98 -19.98
CA GLN A 157 35.54 -11.02 -20.03
C GLN A 157 36.27 -11.08 -21.38
N SER A 158 35.78 -10.39 -22.41
CA SER A 158 36.48 -10.34 -23.69
C SER A 158 37.68 -9.40 -23.63
N ALA A 159 38.80 -9.88 -24.20
CA ALA A 159 40.03 -9.08 -24.40
C ALA A 159 39.90 -8.08 -25.57
N ALA A 160 38.78 -8.08 -26.31
CA ALA A 160 38.56 -7.17 -27.44
C ALA A 160 38.43 -5.72 -26.96
N MET A 161 38.81 -4.77 -27.81
CA MET A 161 38.41 -3.37 -27.64
C MET A 161 36.88 -3.25 -27.72
N LYS A 162 36.33 -2.32 -26.97
CA LYS A 162 34.89 -2.17 -26.82
C LYS A 162 34.41 -0.79 -27.21
N VAL A 163 33.37 -0.70 -28.02
CA VAL A 163 32.73 0.56 -28.40
C VAL A 163 31.24 0.47 -28.10
N VAL A 164 30.77 1.41 -27.29
CA VAL A 164 29.37 1.51 -26.92
C VAL A 164 28.72 2.69 -27.60
N VAL A 165 27.79 2.44 -28.51
CA VAL A 165 27.07 3.48 -29.25
C VAL A 165 25.64 3.60 -28.72
N THR A 166 25.22 4.79 -28.36
CA THR A 166 23.87 5.02 -27.82
C THR A 166 23.34 6.40 -28.12
N ALA A 167 22.01 6.58 -28.15
CA ALA A 167 21.38 7.89 -28.20
C ALA A 167 21.02 8.42 -26.81
N THR A 168 20.91 7.52 -25.85
CA THR A 168 20.49 7.83 -24.49
C THR A 168 21.42 7.11 -23.53
N PRO A 169 22.56 7.71 -23.20
CA PRO A 169 23.55 7.08 -22.33
C PRO A 169 23.10 7.07 -20.87
N TYR A 170 21.88 7.57 -20.61
CA TYR A 170 21.32 7.56 -19.27
C TYR A 170 21.01 6.13 -18.87
N ARG A 171 21.80 5.63 -17.92
CA ARG A 171 21.52 4.39 -17.23
C ARG A 171 21.45 4.72 -15.76
N ASN A 172 20.51 4.14 -15.09
CA ASN A 172 20.37 4.23 -13.66
C ASN A 172 20.47 2.82 -13.05
N ASP A 173 20.96 1.84 -13.82
CA ASP A 173 21.35 0.57 -13.25
C ASP A 173 22.79 0.65 -12.75
N LEU A 174 23.09 -0.10 -11.71
CA LEU A 174 24.44 -0.28 -11.17
C LEU A 174 25.36 -1.08 -12.12
N PHE A 175 24.90 -1.42 -13.31
CA PHE A 175 25.76 -1.93 -14.35
C PHE A 175 26.52 -0.76 -14.93
N GLU A 176 27.74 -0.62 -14.44
CA GLU A 176 28.72 0.26 -15.06
C GLU A 176 28.73 0.02 -16.57
N LEU A 177 28.45 1.07 -17.30
CA LEU A 177 29.08 1.18 -18.57
C LEU A 177 30.57 1.31 -18.27
N ASN A 178 31.32 0.22 -18.38
CA ASN A 178 32.76 0.25 -18.18
C ASN A 178 33.39 1.00 -19.36
N VAL A 179 33.26 2.34 -19.33
CA VAL A 179 33.73 3.24 -20.37
C VAL A 179 34.88 4.10 -19.90
N SER A 180 35.74 4.47 -20.81
CA SER A 180 36.84 5.36 -20.51
C SER A 180 36.34 6.75 -20.14
N THR A 181 36.89 7.31 -19.07
CA THR A 181 36.62 8.68 -18.64
C THR A 181 37.47 9.70 -19.40
N ASP A 182 38.55 9.24 -20.00
CA ASP A 182 39.50 10.08 -20.74
C ASP A 182 39.20 10.11 -22.24
N HIS A 183 38.62 9.03 -22.77
CA HIS A 183 38.27 8.87 -24.17
C HIS A 183 36.80 8.54 -24.34
N PHE A 184 36.03 9.49 -24.82
CA PHE A 184 34.62 9.37 -25.18
C PHE A 184 34.24 10.40 -26.23
N TYR A 185 33.08 10.23 -26.83
CA TYR A 185 32.50 11.23 -27.73
C TYR A 185 31.02 11.43 -27.36
N VAL A 186 30.65 12.64 -26.98
CA VAL A 186 29.28 13.07 -26.69
C VAL A 186 28.92 14.20 -27.66
N PHE A 187 27.87 13.98 -28.45
CA PHE A 187 27.28 14.97 -29.34
C PHE A 187 25.84 15.17 -28.90
N THR A 188 25.53 16.38 -28.46
CA THR A 188 24.27 16.70 -27.81
C THR A 188 23.13 16.93 -28.81
N PHE A 189 21.91 16.88 -28.35
CA PHE A 189 20.72 17.19 -29.15
C PHE A 189 20.77 18.67 -29.65
N LYS A 190 21.20 19.56 -28.75
CA LYS A 190 21.40 20.99 -29.06
C LYS A 190 22.42 21.20 -30.16
N GLU A 191 23.59 20.60 -30.06
CA GLU A 191 24.63 20.66 -31.12
C GLU A 191 24.11 20.09 -32.44
N ALA A 192 23.31 19.00 -32.40
CA ALA A 192 22.74 18.41 -33.59
C ALA A 192 21.71 19.34 -34.28
N ILE A 193 20.99 20.18 -33.52
CA ILE A 193 20.14 21.25 -34.08
C ILE A 193 20.99 22.37 -34.67
N GLU A 194 21.99 22.85 -33.95
CA GLU A 194 22.89 23.92 -34.38
C GLU A 194 23.65 23.56 -35.67
N ASP A 195 24.13 22.30 -35.77
CA ASP A 195 24.78 21.77 -36.98
C ASP A 195 23.77 21.39 -38.09
N GLY A 196 22.46 21.59 -37.88
CA GLY A 196 21.41 21.34 -38.85
C GLY A 196 21.22 19.86 -39.17
N VAL A 197 21.66 18.95 -38.32
CA VAL A 197 21.54 17.50 -38.49
C VAL A 197 20.12 17.02 -38.21
N ILE A 198 19.51 17.62 -37.22
CA ILE A 198 18.10 17.41 -36.82
C ILE A 198 17.36 18.74 -36.73
N MET A 199 16.05 18.69 -36.60
CA MET A 199 15.19 19.86 -36.40
C MET A 199 14.65 19.91 -34.98
N GLU A 200 14.56 21.10 -34.44
CA GLU A 200 13.96 21.30 -33.15
C GLU A 200 12.44 21.00 -33.20
N PRO A 201 11.89 20.14 -32.35
CA PRO A 201 10.45 19.89 -32.33
C PRO A 201 9.70 21.00 -31.62
N GLN A 202 8.53 21.37 -32.13
CA GLN A 202 7.54 22.15 -31.40
C GLN A 202 6.76 21.21 -30.49
N TYR A 203 6.36 21.69 -29.32
CA TYR A 203 5.59 20.95 -28.34
C TYR A 203 4.26 21.66 -28.09
N GLU A 204 3.15 20.94 -28.18
CA GLU A 204 1.81 21.48 -28.00
C GLU A 204 1.03 20.58 -27.03
N GLN A 205 0.66 21.14 -25.89
CA GLN A 205 -0.16 20.49 -24.91
C GLN A 205 -1.63 20.65 -25.23
N VAL A 206 -2.42 19.57 -25.12
CA VAL A 206 -3.87 19.57 -25.28
C VAL A 206 -4.55 18.86 -24.10
N ASP A 207 -5.70 19.38 -23.66
CA ASP A 207 -6.41 18.85 -22.49
C ASP A 207 -7.55 17.89 -22.88
N ARG A 208 -7.99 17.92 -24.14
CA ARG A 208 -9.14 17.13 -24.60
C ARG A 208 -8.82 16.39 -25.90
N GLU A 209 -9.42 15.23 -26.02
CA GLU A 209 -9.26 14.36 -27.18
C GLU A 209 -9.76 15.01 -28.49
N ASP A 210 -10.81 15.83 -28.40
CA ASP A 210 -11.31 16.58 -29.57
C ASP A 210 -10.27 17.60 -30.11
N ASP A 211 -9.54 18.25 -29.21
CA ASP A 211 -8.47 19.19 -29.56
C ASP A 211 -7.27 18.41 -30.16
N LEU A 212 -6.95 17.23 -29.62
CA LEU A 212 -5.95 16.34 -30.19
C LEU A 212 -6.30 15.92 -31.62
N LEU A 213 -7.53 15.48 -31.86
CA LEU A 213 -7.99 15.10 -33.20
C LEU A 213 -7.98 16.29 -34.16
N ALA A 214 -8.40 17.46 -33.70
CA ALA A 214 -8.35 18.69 -34.49
C ALA A 214 -6.90 19.07 -34.86
N GLY A 215 -5.95 18.95 -33.92
CA GLY A 215 -4.52 19.15 -34.18
C GLY A 215 -3.95 18.20 -35.22
N ILE A 216 -4.28 16.89 -35.14
CA ILE A 216 -3.86 15.88 -36.13
C ILE A 216 -4.40 16.24 -37.54
N LEU A 217 -5.70 16.54 -37.62
CA LEU A 217 -6.35 16.90 -38.90
C LEU A 217 -5.76 18.17 -39.47
N GLY A 218 -5.53 19.20 -38.66
CA GLY A 218 -4.94 20.46 -39.06
C GLY A 218 -3.51 20.32 -39.59
N TYR A 219 -2.65 19.64 -38.83
CA TYR A 219 -1.25 19.46 -39.22
C TYR A 219 -1.08 18.58 -40.48
N LEU A 220 -1.75 17.43 -40.52
CA LEU A 220 -1.69 16.55 -41.71
C LEU A 220 -2.38 17.15 -42.93
N GLY A 221 -3.42 17.98 -42.74
CA GLY A 221 -4.07 18.70 -43.80
C GLY A 221 -3.19 19.77 -44.44
N ALA A 222 -2.37 20.44 -43.65
CA ALA A 222 -1.40 21.44 -44.11
C ALA A 222 -0.13 20.85 -44.74
N ASN A 223 0.20 19.59 -44.46
CA ASN A 223 1.46 18.94 -44.84
C ASN A 223 1.19 17.60 -45.55
N GLU A 224 1.02 17.60 -46.85
CA GLU A 224 0.58 16.42 -47.62
C GLU A 224 1.55 15.22 -47.63
N ASN A 225 2.85 15.44 -47.46
CA ASN A 225 3.89 14.39 -47.62
C ASN A 225 4.47 13.89 -46.28
N VAL A 226 3.88 14.23 -45.17
CA VAL A 226 4.38 13.81 -43.85
C VAL A 226 3.52 12.73 -43.23
N LYS A 227 4.11 11.97 -42.29
CA LYS A 227 3.45 10.92 -41.51
C LYS A 227 3.31 11.32 -40.05
N CYS A 228 2.26 10.80 -39.44
CA CYS A 228 1.98 10.90 -38.01
C CYS A 228 2.28 9.56 -37.32
N ILE A 229 2.91 9.61 -36.17
CA ILE A 229 3.08 8.47 -35.27
C ILE A 229 2.17 8.74 -34.05
N VAL A 230 1.28 7.83 -33.74
CA VAL A 230 0.41 7.88 -32.55
C VAL A 230 0.86 6.79 -31.57
N LYS A 231 1.29 7.21 -30.40
CA LYS A 231 1.72 6.32 -29.31
C LYS A 231 0.60 6.20 -28.29
N CYS A 232 0.09 4.98 -28.11
CA CYS A 232 -1.06 4.66 -27.26
C CYS A 232 -0.65 3.82 -26.06
N LYS A 233 -1.37 4.00 -24.93
CA LYS A 233 -1.15 3.26 -23.69
C LYS A 233 -1.57 1.78 -23.82
N SER A 234 -2.63 1.49 -24.54
CA SER A 234 -3.24 0.16 -24.59
C SER A 234 -3.68 -0.27 -26.00
N LEU A 235 -3.97 -1.56 -26.15
CA LEU A 235 -4.56 -2.11 -27.40
C LEU A 235 -5.93 -1.49 -27.69
N GLU A 236 -6.73 -1.20 -26.68
CA GLU A 236 -8.04 -0.59 -26.82
C GLU A 236 -7.94 0.81 -27.41
N GLU A 237 -6.99 1.62 -26.91
CA GLU A 237 -6.70 2.92 -27.50
C GLU A 237 -6.21 2.82 -28.94
N ILE A 238 -5.36 1.86 -29.26
CA ILE A 238 -4.92 1.61 -30.64
C ILE A 238 -6.12 1.37 -31.55
N LEU A 239 -7.06 0.54 -31.14
CA LEU A 239 -8.26 0.25 -31.91
C LEU A 239 -9.18 1.46 -32.03
N LYS A 240 -9.35 2.22 -30.94
CA LYS A 240 -10.15 3.45 -30.90
C LYS A 240 -9.60 4.51 -31.87
N TYR A 241 -8.31 4.83 -31.75
CA TYR A 241 -7.69 5.82 -32.63
C TYR A 241 -7.58 5.32 -34.08
N HIS A 242 -7.45 4.01 -34.27
CA HIS A 242 -7.50 3.42 -35.62
C HIS A 242 -8.86 3.69 -36.30
N GLU A 243 -9.94 3.43 -35.60
CA GLU A 243 -11.31 3.66 -36.13
C GLU A 243 -11.56 5.15 -36.39
N LEU A 244 -11.16 6.03 -35.49
CA LEU A 244 -11.34 7.48 -35.62
C LEU A 244 -10.53 8.06 -36.77
N LEU A 245 -9.23 7.75 -36.86
CA LEU A 245 -8.33 8.34 -37.82
C LEU A 245 -8.43 7.73 -39.21
N SER A 246 -8.90 6.47 -39.34
CA SER A 246 -9.13 5.81 -40.64
C SER A 246 -10.28 6.45 -41.42
N GLN A 247 -11.12 7.26 -40.81
CA GLN A 247 -12.15 8.02 -41.52
C GLN A 247 -11.57 9.15 -42.37
N SER A 248 -10.39 9.66 -42.00
CA SER A 248 -9.79 10.81 -42.68
C SER A 248 -8.45 10.50 -43.37
N PHE A 249 -7.72 9.51 -42.90
CA PHE A 249 -6.37 9.16 -43.38
C PHE A 249 -6.20 7.66 -43.57
N ILE A 250 -5.32 7.25 -44.47
CA ILE A 250 -4.86 5.87 -44.56
C ILE A 250 -4.01 5.59 -43.31
N THR A 251 -4.59 4.79 -42.38
CA THR A 251 -4.06 4.50 -41.07
C THR A 251 -3.63 3.05 -40.98
N ALA A 252 -2.49 2.77 -40.38
CA ALA A 252 -2.00 1.43 -40.05
C ALA A 252 -1.77 1.29 -38.55
N SER A 253 -2.21 0.17 -37.98
CA SER A 253 -2.00 -0.14 -36.54
C SER A 253 -1.08 -1.34 -36.36
N VAL A 254 -0.20 -1.24 -35.35
CA VAL A 254 0.81 -2.27 -35.08
C VAL A 254 0.80 -2.64 -33.61
N HIS A 255 0.41 -3.88 -33.30
CA HIS A 255 0.50 -4.45 -31.95
C HIS A 255 0.57 -5.98 -32.04
N GLU A 256 1.28 -6.64 -31.12
CA GLU A 256 1.51 -8.10 -31.15
C GLU A 256 0.23 -8.92 -30.96
N ARG A 257 -0.74 -8.40 -30.24
CA ARG A 257 -2.04 -9.05 -29.95
C ARG A 257 -3.09 -8.74 -31.02
N LEU A 258 -2.81 -7.88 -32.01
CA LEU A 258 -3.75 -7.64 -33.09
C LEU A 258 -3.92 -8.90 -33.96
N GLU A 259 -5.15 -9.19 -34.32
CA GLU A 259 -5.39 -10.11 -35.44
C GLU A 259 -4.94 -9.42 -36.76
N ILE A 260 -4.22 -10.15 -37.58
CA ILE A 260 -3.75 -9.58 -38.87
C ILE A 260 -4.96 -9.42 -39.78
N ASP A 261 -5.24 -8.18 -40.15
CA ASP A 261 -6.26 -7.81 -41.10
C ASP A 261 -5.66 -6.80 -42.10
N GLU A 262 -5.16 -7.34 -43.23
CA GLU A 262 -4.55 -6.51 -44.25
C GLU A 262 -5.54 -5.56 -44.91
N ALA A 263 -6.82 -5.89 -44.94
CA ALA A 263 -7.86 -5.04 -45.53
C ALA A 263 -8.13 -3.81 -44.64
N GLN A 264 -7.92 -3.96 -43.34
CA GLN A 264 -8.05 -2.88 -42.34
C GLN A 264 -6.70 -2.29 -41.93
N ASN A 265 -5.59 -2.69 -42.55
CA ASN A 265 -4.22 -2.22 -42.20
C ASN A 265 -3.82 -2.51 -40.77
N LYS A 266 -4.22 -3.64 -40.18
CA LYS A 266 -3.85 -4.09 -38.84
C LYS A 266 -2.78 -5.16 -38.87
N PHE A 267 -1.66 -4.95 -38.20
CA PHE A 267 -0.48 -5.79 -38.31
C PHE A 267 0.15 -6.12 -36.96
N LYS A 268 0.81 -7.29 -36.88
CA LYS A 268 1.65 -7.65 -35.72
C LYS A 268 3.07 -7.10 -35.78
N ARG A 269 3.51 -6.68 -36.97
CA ARG A 269 4.89 -6.22 -37.23
C ARG A 269 4.88 -4.90 -37.99
N VAL A 270 5.90 -4.07 -37.72
CA VAL A 270 6.03 -2.74 -38.34
C VAL A 270 6.28 -2.80 -39.85
N GLY A 271 7.09 -3.73 -40.30
CA GLY A 271 7.50 -3.80 -41.73
C GLY A 271 6.34 -3.85 -42.76
N PRO A 272 5.30 -4.67 -42.55
CA PRO A 272 4.10 -4.63 -43.37
C PRO A 272 3.32 -3.31 -43.28
N ALA A 273 3.20 -2.74 -42.09
CA ALA A 273 2.49 -1.48 -41.87
C ALA A 273 3.10 -0.30 -42.65
N LEU A 274 4.43 -0.26 -42.71
CA LEU A 274 5.16 0.77 -43.50
C LEU A 274 5.04 0.61 -45.01
N LYS A 275 4.66 -0.57 -45.49
CA LYS A 275 4.49 -0.86 -46.94
C LYS A 275 3.06 -0.55 -47.41
N VAL A 276 2.17 -0.18 -46.55
CA VAL A 276 0.82 0.24 -46.92
C VAL A 276 0.92 1.47 -47.80
N GLU A 277 0.40 1.39 -49.03
CA GLU A 277 0.45 2.50 -49.95
C GLU A 277 -0.33 3.71 -49.48
N GLY A 278 0.31 4.86 -49.41
CA GLY A 278 -0.30 6.11 -48.98
C GLY A 278 -0.53 6.22 -47.47
N VAL A 279 0.05 5.36 -46.60
CA VAL A 279 -0.11 5.43 -45.17
C VAL A 279 0.36 6.79 -44.62
N ARG A 280 -0.54 7.45 -43.89
CA ARG A 280 -0.30 8.77 -43.28
C ARG A 280 -0.20 8.70 -41.76
N VAL A 281 -0.87 7.73 -41.13
CA VAL A 281 -0.91 7.58 -39.68
C VAL A 281 -0.49 6.16 -39.30
N ILE A 282 0.41 6.05 -38.33
CA ILE A 282 0.88 4.77 -37.79
C ILE A 282 0.63 4.78 -36.27
N ILE A 283 -0.16 3.83 -35.82
CA ILE A 283 -0.56 3.74 -34.40
C ILE A 283 0.12 2.52 -33.78
N HIS A 284 0.74 2.73 -32.61
CA HIS A 284 1.44 1.66 -31.90
C HIS A 284 1.47 1.92 -30.38
N GLN A 285 1.88 0.91 -29.62
CA GLN A 285 2.24 1.02 -28.20
C GLN A 285 3.77 1.12 -28.05
N HIS A 286 4.52 0.06 -28.33
CA HIS A 286 5.98 0.02 -28.16
C HIS A 286 6.75 -0.41 -29.42
N LYS A 287 6.06 -0.74 -30.52
CA LYS A 287 6.70 -1.36 -31.70
C LYS A 287 7.57 -0.42 -32.51
N LEU A 288 7.38 0.89 -32.43
CA LEU A 288 8.17 1.90 -33.12
C LEU A 288 9.21 2.60 -32.22
N ASP A 289 9.28 2.26 -30.93
CA ASP A 289 10.19 2.95 -30.01
C ASP A 289 11.66 2.75 -30.42
N GLU A 290 12.01 1.61 -30.99
CA GLU A 290 13.38 1.30 -31.39
C GLU A 290 13.47 0.76 -32.83
N GLY A 291 14.52 1.15 -33.53
CA GLY A 291 15.04 0.46 -34.73
C GLY A 291 14.32 0.68 -36.06
N VAL A 292 13.36 1.59 -36.15
CA VAL A 292 12.66 1.86 -37.42
C VAL A 292 12.96 3.27 -37.92
N ASP A 293 13.35 3.38 -39.18
CA ASP A 293 13.62 4.65 -39.87
C ASP A 293 12.40 5.10 -40.67
N ILE A 294 11.79 6.23 -40.29
CA ILE A 294 10.66 6.85 -40.99
C ILE A 294 10.96 8.35 -41.14
N PRO A 295 11.75 8.74 -42.12
CA PRO A 295 12.14 10.15 -42.31
C PRO A 295 10.96 11.10 -42.50
N GLU A 296 9.86 10.62 -43.08
CA GLU A 296 8.64 11.38 -43.34
C GLU A 296 7.81 11.63 -42.06
N ALA A 297 8.13 10.98 -40.92
CA ALA A 297 7.42 11.23 -39.67
C ALA A 297 7.78 12.61 -39.10
N LYS A 298 6.77 13.50 -38.98
CA LYS A 298 6.91 14.87 -38.49
C LYS A 298 5.91 15.22 -37.39
N LEU A 299 4.93 14.38 -37.19
CA LEU A 299 3.93 14.54 -36.12
C LEU A 299 4.01 13.35 -35.19
N LEU A 300 4.17 13.62 -33.88
CA LEU A 300 4.09 12.63 -32.82
C LEU A 300 2.92 12.98 -31.91
N ILE A 301 2.09 11.99 -31.67
CA ILE A 301 0.96 12.10 -30.75
C ILE A 301 1.25 11.22 -29.53
N LEU A 302 1.16 11.81 -28.35
CA LEU A 302 1.26 11.15 -27.06
C LEU A 302 -0.12 11.15 -26.40
N THR A 303 -0.76 9.99 -26.28
CA THR A 303 -2.10 9.87 -25.71
C THR A 303 -2.09 9.69 -24.20
N TYR A 304 -0.92 9.50 -23.59
CA TYR A 304 -0.75 9.20 -22.19
C TYR A 304 0.62 9.69 -21.69
N GLU A 305 0.77 9.77 -20.38
CA GLU A 305 2.05 10.03 -19.72
C GLU A 305 3.02 8.85 -19.92
N LEU A 306 4.19 9.12 -20.50
CA LEU A 306 5.20 8.10 -20.77
C LEU A 306 5.91 7.68 -19.48
N GLY A 307 6.29 6.40 -19.40
CA GLY A 307 6.90 5.84 -18.20
C GLY A 307 8.34 6.33 -17.92
N SER A 308 9.00 7.00 -18.86
CA SER A 308 10.35 7.53 -18.63
C SER A 308 10.74 8.61 -19.65
N GLY A 309 11.61 9.52 -19.22
CA GLY A 309 12.21 10.54 -20.09
C GLY A 309 12.98 9.93 -21.28
N ARG A 310 13.52 8.72 -21.11
CA ARG A 310 14.17 7.99 -22.19
C ARG A 310 13.19 7.60 -23.30
N GLU A 311 12.05 7.05 -22.93
CA GLU A 311 11.00 6.67 -23.87
C GLU A 311 10.52 7.89 -24.66
N LEU A 312 10.39 9.04 -23.97
CA LEU A 312 10.05 10.31 -24.60
C LEU A 312 11.11 10.76 -25.60
N VAL A 313 12.38 10.77 -25.22
CA VAL A 313 13.50 11.18 -26.08
C VAL A 313 13.60 10.28 -27.32
N GLN A 314 13.38 8.99 -27.18
CA GLN A 314 13.35 8.04 -28.29
C GLN A 314 12.15 8.27 -29.22
N ALA A 315 10.97 8.54 -28.66
CA ALA A 315 9.76 8.83 -29.45
C ALA A 315 9.90 10.15 -30.22
N VAL A 316 10.34 11.23 -29.55
CA VAL A 316 10.62 12.52 -30.19
C VAL A 316 11.72 12.40 -31.25
N GLY A 317 12.76 11.61 -30.98
CA GLY A 317 13.83 11.32 -31.90
C GLY A 317 13.39 10.72 -33.25
N ARG A 318 12.15 10.20 -33.33
CA ARG A 318 11.59 9.69 -34.60
C ARG A 318 11.15 10.77 -35.55
N ILE A 319 10.70 11.93 -35.06
CA ILE A 319 10.16 12.99 -35.89
C ILE A 319 11.13 14.12 -36.16
N VAL A 320 12.23 14.25 -35.42
CA VAL A 320 13.20 15.36 -35.53
C VAL A 320 14.15 15.26 -36.74
N ARG A 321 14.17 14.14 -37.42
CA ARG A 321 15.01 13.95 -38.64
C ARG A 321 14.65 14.95 -39.68
N ARG A 322 15.64 15.44 -40.45
CA ARG A 322 15.42 16.39 -41.51
C ARG A 322 14.73 15.72 -42.69
N TYR A 323 13.55 16.21 -43.06
CA TYR A 323 12.79 15.81 -44.21
C TYR A 323 12.05 17.02 -44.76
N GLY A 324 12.61 17.61 -45.82
CA GLY A 324 12.16 18.92 -46.32
C GLY A 324 12.37 20.02 -45.29
N GLU A 325 11.48 21.00 -45.30
CA GLU A 325 11.47 22.14 -44.35
C GLU A 325 10.32 22.05 -43.31
N THR A 326 9.62 20.90 -43.27
CA THR A 326 8.47 20.74 -42.39
C THR A 326 8.91 20.62 -40.95
N GLN A 327 8.42 21.52 -40.10
CA GLN A 327 8.71 21.58 -38.67
C GLN A 327 8.11 20.38 -37.95
N PRO A 328 8.89 19.63 -37.14
CA PRO A 328 8.35 18.57 -36.31
C PRO A 328 7.43 19.10 -35.18
N LEU A 329 6.33 18.38 -34.96
CA LEU A 329 5.36 18.76 -33.90
C LEU A 329 5.06 17.55 -33.01
N VAL A 330 5.09 17.75 -31.71
CA VAL A 330 4.57 16.83 -30.68
C VAL A 330 3.25 17.39 -30.19
N ILE A 331 2.18 16.60 -30.18
CA ILE A 331 0.91 16.95 -29.53
C ILE A 331 0.70 15.95 -28.38
N ASP A 332 0.52 16.47 -27.19
CA ASP A 332 0.53 15.70 -25.94
C ASP A 332 -0.76 15.88 -25.14
N LEU A 333 -1.33 14.76 -24.69
CA LEU A 333 -2.55 14.71 -23.89
C LEU A 333 -2.26 14.43 -22.38
N SER A 334 -0.99 14.39 -21.95
CA SER A 334 -0.57 14.01 -20.60
C SER A 334 -0.73 15.09 -19.54
N ARG A 335 -1.39 16.19 -19.83
CA ARG A 335 -1.55 17.34 -18.92
C ARG A 335 -0.22 17.94 -18.42
N GLY A 336 0.79 17.98 -19.28
CA GLY A 336 2.09 18.62 -18.99
C GLY A 336 3.17 17.69 -18.41
N ALA A 337 2.85 16.44 -18.05
CA ALA A 337 3.83 15.52 -17.49
C ALA A 337 4.97 15.19 -18.48
N ASN A 338 4.65 14.89 -19.74
CA ASN A 338 5.65 14.62 -20.76
C ASN A 338 6.41 15.90 -21.16
N GLU A 339 5.76 17.05 -21.18
CA GLU A 339 6.40 18.35 -21.44
C GLU A 339 7.44 18.67 -20.36
N GLY A 340 7.11 18.46 -19.07
CA GLY A 340 8.06 18.61 -17.96
C GLY A 340 9.27 17.68 -18.09
N MET A 341 9.06 16.44 -18.52
CA MET A 341 10.18 15.50 -18.81
C MET A 341 11.03 15.99 -19.99
N TRP A 342 10.42 16.55 -21.03
CA TRP A 342 11.13 17.09 -22.19
C TRP A 342 11.97 18.30 -21.79
N ASP A 343 11.45 19.23 -21.03
CA ASP A 343 12.17 20.39 -20.48
C ASP A 343 13.35 19.95 -19.60
N GLY A 344 13.15 18.93 -18.76
CA GLY A 344 14.21 18.32 -17.97
C GLY A 344 15.34 17.79 -18.86
N TYR A 345 14.98 17.06 -19.92
CA TYR A 345 15.95 16.58 -20.90
C TYR A 345 16.71 17.70 -21.60
N GLN A 346 16.03 18.76 -22.07
CA GLN A 346 16.68 19.90 -22.72
C GLN A 346 17.67 20.63 -21.80
N LYS A 347 17.32 20.80 -20.53
CA LYS A 347 18.24 21.36 -19.51
C LYS A 347 19.48 20.50 -19.34
N PHE A 348 19.29 19.19 -19.24
CA PHE A 348 20.40 18.25 -19.11
C PHE A 348 21.28 18.22 -20.38
N ASP A 349 20.69 18.17 -21.58
CA ASP A 349 21.39 18.23 -22.86
C ASP A 349 22.22 19.53 -22.99
N SER A 350 21.65 20.65 -22.56
CA SER A 350 22.34 21.94 -22.52
C SER A 350 23.52 21.94 -21.51
N TYR A 351 23.39 21.24 -20.38
CA TYR A 351 24.50 21.05 -19.43
C TYR A 351 25.65 20.25 -20.08
N LEU A 352 25.36 19.17 -20.78
CA LEU A 352 26.35 18.41 -21.52
C LEU A 352 27.07 19.23 -22.57
N ALA A 353 26.33 20.00 -23.39
CA ALA A 353 26.87 20.90 -24.41
C ALA A 353 27.79 21.99 -23.85
N ASN A 354 27.55 22.42 -22.61
CA ASN A 354 28.34 23.46 -21.94
C ASN A 354 29.55 22.94 -21.13
N GLY A 355 30.02 21.74 -21.43
CA GLY A 355 31.23 21.17 -20.83
C GLY A 355 30.99 20.13 -19.73
N GLY A 356 29.73 19.81 -19.41
CA GLY A 356 29.37 18.79 -18.42
C GLY A 356 29.58 17.33 -18.87
N ALA A 357 29.98 17.09 -20.12
CA ALA A 357 30.09 15.76 -20.69
C ALA A 357 31.11 14.86 -19.94
N GLY A 358 32.24 15.41 -19.51
CA GLY A 358 33.26 14.65 -18.77
C GLY A 358 32.77 14.23 -17.38
N GLU A 359 32.13 15.12 -16.65
CA GLU A 359 31.53 14.81 -15.35
C GLU A 359 30.41 13.78 -15.49
N PHE A 360 29.60 13.90 -16.52
CA PHE A 360 28.55 12.96 -16.82
C PHE A 360 29.08 11.56 -17.13
N VAL A 361 30.10 11.43 -18.02
CA VAL A 361 30.70 10.13 -18.34
C VAL A 361 31.35 9.49 -17.11
N SER A 362 32.02 10.29 -16.28
CA SER A 362 32.54 9.82 -14.98
C SER A 362 31.41 9.34 -14.05
N SER A 363 30.24 9.97 -14.12
CA SER A 363 29.06 9.55 -13.31
C SER A 363 28.42 8.24 -13.79
N LEU A 364 28.72 7.79 -15.00
CA LEU A 364 28.24 6.49 -15.52
C LEU A 364 28.96 5.29 -14.86
N SER A 365 30.09 5.54 -14.20
CA SER A 365 30.76 4.55 -13.36
C SER A 365 30.21 4.65 -11.93
N THR A 366 29.36 3.71 -11.57
CA THR A 366 28.74 3.65 -10.23
C THR A 366 29.80 3.43 -9.13
N SER A 367 30.80 2.58 -9.39
CA SER A 367 31.91 2.37 -8.47
C SER A 367 32.69 3.66 -8.24
N TYR A 368 32.96 4.42 -9.27
CA TYR A 368 33.62 5.73 -9.16
C TYR A 368 32.80 6.73 -8.34
N LEU A 369 31.50 6.83 -8.54
CA LEU A 369 30.63 7.70 -7.77
C LEU A 369 30.62 7.32 -6.28
N ILE A 370 30.47 6.03 -6.00
CA ILE A 370 30.46 5.52 -4.63
C ILE A 370 31.81 5.69 -3.97
N GLU A 371 32.91 5.38 -4.65
CA GLU A 371 34.28 5.59 -4.16
C GLU A 371 34.58 7.07 -3.93
N SER A 372 34.26 7.93 -4.89
CA SER A 372 34.44 9.39 -4.77
C SER A 372 33.63 9.96 -3.61
N PHE A 373 32.40 9.48 -3.41
CA PHE A 373 31.56 9.87 -2.29
C PHE A 373 32.13 9.35 -0.96
N LEU A 374 32.54 8.09 -0.90
CA LEU A 374 33.16 7.49 0.29
C LEU A 374 34.52 8.13 0.64
N GLU A 375 35.29 8.54 -0.35
CA GLU A 375 36.54 9.31 -0.13
C GLU A 375 36.25 10.71 0.43
N SER A 376 35.18 11.37 -0.03
CA SER A 376 34.75 12.67 0.47
C SER A 376 34.22 12.61 1.91
N PHE A 377 33.64 11.46 2.31
CA PHE A 377 33.02 11.27 3.62
C PHE A 377 33.43 9.95 4.30
N PRO A 378 34.67 9.75 4.64
CA PRO A 378 35.22 8.46 5.11
C PRO A 378 34.64 7.95 6.44
N LYS A 379 33.82 8.73 7.13
CA LYS A 379 33.26 8.41 8.46
C LYS A 379 31.77 8.05 8.41
N TYR A 380 31.13 8.10 7.26
CA TYR A 380 29.71 7.76 7.15
C TYR A 380 29.50 6.24 7.15
N SER A 381 28.74 5.77 8.12
CA SER A 381 28.28 4.41 8.24
C SER A 381 26.89 4.31 7.57
N TYR A 382 26.82 3.64 6.44
CA TYR A 382 25.58 3.39 5.73
C TYR A 382 24.87 2.21 6.38
N PHE A 383 23.63 2.09 6.60
CA PHE A 383 22.90 1.02 7.28
C PHE A 383 22.86 1.09 8.81
N ASP A 384 22.08 1.99 9.37
CA ASP A 384 21.75 2.00 10.82
C ASP A 384 22.93 1.60 11.73
N GLY A 385 24.15 1.99 11.37
CA GLY A 385 25.38 1.69 12.10
C GLY A 385 25.90 0.25 12.00
N LYS A 386 25.32 -0.61 11.15
CA LYS A 386 25.73 -2.03 11.06
C LYS A 386 26.75 -2.33 9.96
N PHE A 387 26.87 -1.49 8.94
CA PHE A 387 27.92 -1.62 7.94
C PHE A 387 29.12 -0.75 8.32
N LYS A 388 30.19 -1.40 8.73
CA LYS A 388 31.46 -0.74 9.08
C LYS A 388 32.49 -0.73 7.95
N GLU A 389 32.19 -1.45 6.86
CA GLU A 389 33.11 -1.66 5.74
C GLU A 389 32.53 -1.04 4.47
N ARG A 390 33.39 -0.77 3.50
CA ARG A 390 32.97 -0.30 2.18
C ARG A 390 32.05 -1.34 1.54
N VAL A 391 30.89 -0.91 1.11
CA VAL A 391 29.99 -1.78 0.34
C VAL A 391 30.35 -1.67 -1.12
N ASP A 392 30.97 -2.71 -1.66
CA ASP A 392 31.09 -2.88 -3.10
C ASP A 392 29.82 -3.56 -3.62
N LEU A 393 28.93 -2.79 -4.21
CA LEU A 393 27.67 -3.30 -4.76
C LEU A 393 27.89 -4.32 -5.89
N ASN A 394 29.05 -4.34 -6.51
CA ASN A 394 29.40 -5.32 -7.55
C ASN A 394 29.76 -6.69 -6.97
N SER A 395 30.25 -6.71 -5.74
CA SER A 395 30.65 -7.94 -5.02
C SER A 395 29.57 -8.45 -4.05
N VAL A 396 28.45 -7.74 -3.87
CA VAL A 396 27.37 -8.19 -2.98
C VAL A 396 26.74 -9.47 -3.52
N ASP A 397 26.78 -10.51 -2.70
CA ASP A 397 25.98 -11.71 -2.86
C ASP A 397 24.68 -11.54 -2.06
N PRO A 398 23.52 -11.45 -2.72
CA PRO A 398 22.25 -11.22 -2.00
C PRO A 398 21.92 -12.32 -0.99
N GLU A 399 22.31 -13.56 -1.25
CA GLU A 399 22.00 -14.70 -0.39
C GLU A 399 22.80 -14.66 0.92
N ASP A 400 24.10 -14.38 0.83
CA ASP A 400 25.00 -14.40 1.99
C ASP A 400 25.08 -13.04 2.70
N ASP A 401 25.06 -11.93 1.97
CA ASP A 401 25.37 -10.60 2.50
C ASP A 401 24.13 -9.85 3.00
N LEU A 402 22.94 -10.09 2.43
CA LEU A 402 21.74 -9.38 2.87
C LEU A 402 21.25 -9.85 4.23
N LYS A 403 21.17 -8.91 5.17
CA LYS A 403 20.64 -9.12 6.52
C LYS A 403 19.54 -8.10 6.78
N ILE A 404 18.29 -8.55 6.66
CA ILE A 404 17.10 -7.72 6.81
C ILE A 404 16.67 -7.71 8.28
N PRO A 405 16.63 -6.54 8.94
CA PRO A 405 16.41 -6.47 10.39
C PRO A 405 14.99 -6.90 10.82
N HIS A 406 13.99 -6.72 9.94
CA HIS A 406 12.63 -7.19 10.16
C HIS A 406 11.91 -7.38 8.83
N ALA A 407 11.08 -8.40 8.75
CA ALA A 407 10.20 -8.57 7.60
C ALA A 407 9.09 -7.52 7.64
N SER A 408 8.93 -6.77 6.55
CA SER A 408 7.86 -5.79 6.38
C SER A 408 7.32 -5.91 4.95
N VAL A 409 6.42 -6.85 4.74
CA VAL A 409 5.98 -7.30 3.42
C VAL A 409 4.56 -6.85 3.15
N CYS A 410 4.33 -6.26 1.98
CA CYS A 410 3.01 -5.95 1.46
C CYS A 410 2.47 -7.16 0.69
N PHE A 411 1.25 -7.57 1.00
CA PHE A 411 0.53 -8.62 0.28
C PHE A 411 -0.56 -7.98 -0.56
N VAL A 412 -0.44 -8.12 -1.88
CA VAL A 412 -1.28 -7.42 -2.86
C VAL A 412 -1.90 -8.44 -3.81
N GLN A 413 -3.14 -8.22 -4.20
CA GLN A 413 -3.80 -9.05 -5.21
C GLN A 413 -3.19 -8.79 -6.58
N LYS A 414 -3.09 -9.84 -7.40
CA LYS A 414 -2.68 -9.71 -8.80
C LYS A 414 -3.89 -9.64 -9.72
N GLU A 415 -3.81 -8.81 -10.75
CA GLU A 415 -4.79 -8.76 -11.81
C GLU A 415 -4.63 -9.92 -12.80
N VAL A 416 -5.63 -10.14 -13.66
CA VAL A 416 -5.64 -11.24 -14.64
C VAL A 416 -4.42 -11.20 -15.58
N ASP A 417 -3.96 -10.01 -15.92
CA ASP A 417 -2.84 -9.76 -16.84
C ASP A 417 -1.50 -9.54 -16.10
N PHE A 418 -1.41 -9.88 -14.83
CA PHE A 418 -0.18 -9.74 -14.06
C PHE A 418 0.96 -10.59 -14.65
N SER A 419 2.15 -10.02 -14.64
CA SER A 419 3.39 -10.69 -15.02
C SER A 419 4.53 -10.22 -14.12
N LEU A 420 5.16 -11.14 -13.41
CA LEU A 420 6.29 -10.83 -12.51
C LEU A 420 7.46 -10.16 -13.23
N PRO A 421 7.90 -10.61 -14.42
CA PRO A 421 8.93 -9.90 -15.19
C PRO A 421 8.54 -8.46 -15.57
N LEU A 422 7.25 -8.22 -15.87
CA LEU A 422 6.76 -6.88 -16.19
C LEU A 422 6.77 -5.97 -14.94
N LEU A 423 6.38 -6.50 -13.79
CA LEU A 423 6.46 -5.78 -12.52
C LEU A 423 7.90 -5.37 -12.22
N MET A 424 8.86 -6.32 -12.33
CA MET A 424 10.28 -6.05 -12.05
C MET A 424 10.86 -5.02 -13.01
N ASP A 425 10.55 -5.12 -14.31
CA ASP A 425 10.99 -4.14 -15.30
C ASP A 425 10.45 -2.73 -15.01
N ARG A 426 9.18 -2.62 -14.63
CA ARG A 426 8.56 -1.32 -14.29
C ARG A 426 9.09 -0.75 -13.00
N LEU A 427 9.24 -1.54 -11.96
CA LEU A 427 9.87 -1.11 -10.71
C LEU A 427 11.29 -0.60 -10.95
N TYR A 428 12.04 -1.32 -11.77
CA TYR A 428 13.36 -0.91 -12.18
C TYR A 428 13.36 0.48 -12.83
N TRP A 429 12.47 0.70 -13.80
CA TRP A 429 12.38 1.98 -14.50
C TRP A 429 11.85 3.12 -13.67
N GLU A 430 10.96 2.87 -12.71
CA GLU A 430 10.45 3.88 -11.80
C GLU A 430 11.52 4.34 -10.80
N LEU A 431 12.20 3.41 -10.17
CA LEU A 431 13.33 3.72 -9.29
C LEU A 431 14.42 4.47 -10.04
N HIS A 432 14.62 4.11 -11.28
CA HIS A 432 15.52 4.75 -12.22
C HIS A 432 15.07 6.19 -12.56
N GLY A 433 13.80 6.39 -12.88
CA GLY A 433 13.25 7.72 -13.17
C GLY A 433 13.31 8.68 -11.98
N SER A 434 13.30 8.14 -10.75
CA SER A 434 13.49 8.91 -9.52
C SER A 434 14.95 9.28 -9.22
N GLY A 435 15.90 8.89 -10.08
CA GLY A 435 17.34 9.17 -9.90
C GLY A 435 18.07 8.18 -8.98
N SER A 436 17.44 7.04 -8.67
CA SER A 436 18.08 6.00 -7.87
C SER A 436 19.02 5.13 -8.69
N LEU A 437 20.10 4.67 -8.09
CA LEU A 437 21.01 3.68 -8.69
C LEU A 437 20.48 2.28 -8.38
N VAL A 438 20.21 1.46 -9.39
CA VAL A 438 19.53 0.17 -9.21
C VAL A 438 20.38 -0.99 -9.69
N LYS A 439 20.47 -2.06 -8.91
CA LYS A 439 21.02 -3.36 -9.28
C LYS A 439 19.95 -4.42 -9.12
N SER A 440 19.65 -5.16 -10.16
CA SER A 440 18.66 -6.24 -10.15
C SER A 440 19.36 -7.60 -10.18
N TYR A 441 18.84 -8.54 -9.42
CA TYR A 441 19.24 -9.94 -9.44
C TYR A 441 18.03 -10.76 -9.86
N GLU A 442 18.15 -11.45 -10.99
CA GLU A 442 17.11 -12.37 -11.47
C GLU A 442 17.15 -13.63 -10.61
N GLU A 443 16.06 -13.93 -9.95
CA GLU A 443 15.77 -15.19 -9.25
C GLU A 443 16.89 -15.68 -8.28
N VAL A 444 16.82 -15.19 -7.05
CA VAL A 444 17.62 -15.70 -5.92
C VAL A 444 16.67 -16.49 -5.01
N LEU A 445 16.83 -17.81 -4.87
CA LEU A 445 15.98 -18.65 -4.00
C LEU A 445 14.46 -18.47 -4.26
N ASP A 446 13.99 -18.46 -5.49
CA ASP A 446 12.59 -18.17 -5.88
C ASP A 446 12.09 -16.74 -5.58
N LEU A 447 12.97 -15.83 -5.26
CA LEU A 447 12.72 -14.43 -5.02
C LEU A 447 13.30 -13.58 -6.16
N GLN A 448 12.62 -12.51 -6.52
CA GLN A 448 13.20 -11.45 -7.32
C GLN A 448 13.79 -10.40 -6.39
N VAL A 449 15.05 -10.09 -6.52
CA VAL A 449 15.76 -9.17 -5.63
C VAL A 449 16.28 -7.97 -6.38
N MET A 450 16.07 -6.79 -5.85
CA MET A 450 16.58 -5.53 -6.39
C MET A 450 17.17 -4.71 -5.26
N ILE A 451 18.41 -4.24 -5.45
CA ILE A 451 19.06 -3.32 -4.51
C ILE A 451 19.16 -1.96 -5.19
N TYR A 452 18.78 -0.90 -4.51
CA TYR A 452 18.91 0.44 -5.05
C TYR A 452 19.46 1.43 -4.03
N VAL A 453 20.16 2.45 -4.53
CA VAL A 453 20.69 3.57 -3.74
C VAL A 453 19.91 4.82 -4.11
N GLU A 454 19.25 5.41 -3.14
CA GLU A 454 18.52 6.66 -3.25
C GLU A 454 19.33 7.78 -2.60
N PHE A 455 19.39 8.93 -3.26
CA PHE A 455 20.02 10.14 -2.74
C PHE A 455 18.95 11.09 -2.23
N LYS A 456 18.74 11.13 -0.92
CA LYS A 456 17.82 12.11 -0.30
C LYS A 456 18.56 13.33 0.22
N SER A 457 17.95 14.50 0.10
CA SER A 457 18.43 15.70 0.80
C SER A 457 18.42 15.44 2.30
N SER A 458 19.50 15.82 2.97
CA SER A 458 19.60 15.61 4.42
C SER A 458 18.49 16.35 5.16
N LYS A 459 17.81 15.67 6.08
CA LYS A 459 16.82 16.29 6.98
C LYS A 459 17.46 17.31 7.94
N PHE A 460 18.77 17.25 8.16
CA PHE A 460 19.49 18.09 9.09
C PHE A 460 20.11 19.34 8.46
N PHE A 461 20.29 19.32 7.15
CA PHE A 461 20.88 20.43 6.41
C PHE A 461 19.88 20.95 5.40
N THR A 462 19.33 22.11 5.62
CA THR A 462 18.39 22.80 4.73
C THR A 462 19.01 23.22 3.39
N ASN A 463 20.32 23.03 3.23
CA ASN A 463 21.04 23.36 2.02
C ASN A 463 21.04 22.14 1.07
N LYS A 464 20.44 22.29 -0.10
CA LYS A 464 20.30 21.23 -1.14
C LYS A 464 21.64 20.65 -1.66
N LEU A 465 22.76 21.06 -1.09
CA LEU A 465 24.11 20.58 -1.43
C LEU A 465 24.50 19.30 -0.67
N PHE A 466 23.73 18.86 0.32
CA PHE A 466 24.04 17.68 1.10
C PHE A 466 23.01 16.57 0.86
N PHE A 467 23.44 15.50 0.23
CA PHE A 467 22.66 14.30 -0.01
C PHE A 467 23.08 13.19 0.95
N GLU A 468 22.11 12.47 1.49
CA GLU A 468 22.33 11.23 2.23
C GLU A 468 22.03 10.06 1.29
N PRO A 469 23.02 9.25 0.92
CA PRO A 469 22.75 8.02 0.21
C PRO A 469 22.08 7.02 1.15
N ARG A 470 21.00 6.40 0.70
CA ARG A 470 20.28 5.35 1.40
C ARG A 470 20.25 4.11 0.53
N LEU A 471 20.70 3.00 1.09
CA LEU A 471 20.61 1.72 0.42
C LEU A 471 19.27 1.06 0.77
N HIS A 472 18.59 0.62 -0.25
CA HIS A 472 17.30 -0.04 -0.14
C HIS A 472 17.33 -1.40 -0.85
N VAL A 473 16.44 -2.28 -0.40
CA VAL A 473 16.26 -3.61 -0.99
C VAL A 473 14.78 -3.82 -1.26
N VAL A 474 14.47 -4.25 -2.48
CA VAL A 474 13.14 -4.75 -2.86
C VAL A 474 13.26 -6.25 -3.08
N VAL A 475 12.37 -7.01 -2.46
CA VAL A 475 12.24 -8.45 -2.66
C VAL A 475 10.81 -8.75 -3.06
N VAL A 476 10.62 -9.42 -4.16
CA VAL A 476 9.30 -9.75 -4.70
C VAL A 476 9.16 -11.26 -4.85
N LYS A 477 8.02 -11.79 -4.40
CA LYS A 477 7.64 -13.19 -4.59
C LYS A 477 6.19 -13.29 -5.06
N GLU A 478 5.96 -14.01 -6.15
CA GLU A 478 4.62 -14.36 -6.57
C GLU A 478 4.07 -15.49 -5.70
N ILE A 479 2.84 -15.32 -5.20
CA ILE A 479 2.13 -16.31 -4.38
C ILE A 479 0.78 -16.64 -5.03
N ASP A 480 0.13 -17.72 -4.60
CA ASP A 480 -1.14 -18.16 -5.18
C ASP A 480 -2.21 -17.06 -5.14
N SER A 481 -2.31 -16.37 -4.02
CA SER A 481 -3.33 -15.34 -3.77
C SER A 481 -2.95 -13.94 -4.27
N GLY A 482 -1.71 -13.73 -4.76
CA GLY A 482 -1.23 -12.41 -5.16
C GLY A 482 0.27 -12.31 -5.28
N VAL A 483 0.81 -11.20 -4.80
CA VAL A 483 2.24 -10.87 -4.81
C VAL A 483 2.64 -10.39 -3.42
N ALA A 484 3.73 -10.91 -2.91
CA ALA A 484 4.38 -10.45 -1.67
C ALA A 484 5.56 -9.54 -2.04
N ILE A 485 5.57 -8.31 -1.53
CA ILE A 485 6.59 -7.31 -1.84
C ILE A 485 7.17 -6.77 -0.54
N PHE A 486 8.44 -7.04 -0.31
CA PHE A 486 9.26 -6.35 0.68
C PHE A 486 9.97 -5.19 0.03
N ASP A 487 9.84 -4.01 0.60
CA ASP A 487 10.59 -2.81 0.19
C ASP A 487 11.02 -2.04 1.42
N SER A 488 12.32 -1.95 1.63
CA SER A 488 12.90 -1.21 2.74
C SER A 488 12.75 0.31 2.59
N GLY A 489 12.49 0.80 1.38
CA GLY A 489 12.18 2.20 1.08
C GLY A 489 10.74 2.59 1.43
N GLY A 490 9.87 1.60 1.62
CA GLY A 490 8.48 1.80 2.04
C GLY A 490 7.51 2.14 0.92
N GLY A 491 7.80 1.74 -0.31
CA GLY A 491 6.97 1.95 -1.49
C GLY A 491 5.53 1.45 -1.33
N ARG A 492 4.62 2.05 -2.06
CA ARG A 492 3.22 1.64 -2.14
C ARG A 492 3.01 0.80 -3.39
N TYR A 493 2.37 -0.35 -3.24
CA TYR A 493 2.21 -1.35 -4.32
C TYR A 493 0.76 -1.76 -4.59
N TYR A 494 -0.20 -1.42 -3.75
CA TYR A 494 -1.61 -1.75 -3.94
C TYR A 494 -2.32 -0.70 -4.79
N ASN A 495 -3.28 -1.12 -5.59
CA ASN A 495 -4.02 -0.31 -6.57
C ASN A 495 -3.07 0.45 -7.52
N GLN A 496 -2.11 -0.27 -8.07
CA GLN A 496 -1.16 0.27 -9.03
C GLN A 496 -1.37 -0.42 -10.38
N GLU A 497 -2.18 0.18 -11.23
CA GLU A 497 -2.51 -0.35 -12.54
C GLU A 497 -1.26 -0.56 -13.42
N GLN A 498 -0.30 0.35 -13.30
CA GLN A 498 0.99 0.22 -13.99
C GLN A 498 1.74 -1.08 -13.68
N TYR A 499 1.55 -1.64 -12.48
CA TYR A 499 2.15 -2.91 -12.07
C TYR A 499 1.23 -4.10 -12.26
N ARG A 500 0.00 -3.90 -12.71
CA ARG A 500 -1.07 -4.91 -12.72
C ARG A 500 -1.31 -5.52 -11.34
N LEU A 501 -1.24 -4.66 -10.33
CA LEU A 501 -1.51 -4.97 -8.93
C LEU A 501 -2.82 -4.31 -8.49
N GLY A 502 -3.73 -5.13 -8.00
CA GLY A 502 -5.02 -4.70 -7.48
C GLY A 502 -4.96 -4.28 -6.01
N ASN A 503 -6.06 -4.50 -5.30
CA ASN A 503 -6.19 -4.14 -3.90
C ASN A 503 -5.18 -4.89 -3.01
N ALA A 504 -4.84 -4.27 -1.88
CA ALA A 504 -4.17 -4.98 -0.79
C ALA A 504 -5.02 -6.17 -0.33
N ILE A 505 -4.37 -7.26 0.07
CA ILE A 505 -5.08 -8.41 0.63
C ILE A 505 -5.80 -7.94 1.90
N HIS A 506 -7.11 -8.20 1.97
CA HIS A 506 -7.97 -7.69 3.02
C HIS A 506 -7.52 -8.19 4.41
N ILE A 507 -7.66 -7.31 5.41
CA ILE A 507 -7.23 -7.57 6.79
C ILE A 507 -7.82 -8.86 7.36
N ASP A 508 -9.03 -9.25 6.98
CA ASP A 508 -9.65 -10.49 7.47
C ASP A 508 -8.88 -11.73 7.07
N LYS A 509 -8.28 -11.75 5.86
CA LYS A 509 -7.40 -12.83 5.42
C LYS A 509 -6.05 -12.80 6.14
N LEU A 510 -5.53 -11.61 6.39
CA LEU A 510 -4.26 -11.43 7.09
C LEU A 510 -4.38 -11.74 8.59
N THR A 511 -5.53 -11.51 9.20
CA THR A 511 -5.78 -11.88 10.61
C THR A 511 -5.92 -13.38 10.82
N ALA A 512 -6.05 -14.17 9.76
CA ALA A 512 -5.88 -15.62 9.84
C ALA A 512 -4.49 -16.00 10.39
N LEU A 513 -3.49 -15.13 10.28
CA LEU A 513 -2.19 -15.28 10.92
C LEU A 513 -2.31 -15.34 12.45
N ALA A 514 -3.31 -14.69 13.01
CA ALA A 514 -3.62 -14.77 14.41
C ALA A 514 -4.12 -16.17 14.83
N ALA A 515 -4.65 -16.98 13.92
CA ALA A 515 -5.20 -18.30 14.21
C ALA A 515 -4.15 -19.44 14.20
N LYS A 516 -2.88 -19.13 13.99
CA LYS A 516 -1.81 -20.14 13.79
C LYS A 516 -1.43 -20.89 15.06
N THR A 517 -1.70 -20.34 16.25
CA THR A 517 -1.41 -20.95 17.55
C THR A 517 -2.66 -21.07 18.40
N ALA A 518 -2.60 -21.88 19.46
CA ALA A 518 -3.75 -22.13 20.33
C ALA A 518 -4.28 -20.90 21.07
N ILE A 519 -3.47 -19.85 21.20
CA ILE A 519 -3.82 -18.63 21.93
C ILE A 519 -3.33 -17.42 21.15
N ASN A 520 -4.26 -16.64 20.63
CA ASN A 520 -3.99 -15.36 19.97
C ASN A 520 -4.36 -14.22 20.88
N GLN A 521 -3.58 -13.18 20.89
CA GLN A 521 -3.83 -11.99 21.69
C GLN A 521 -3.68 -10.75 20.83
N ILE A 522 -4.76 -10.00 20.66
CA ILE A 522 -4.70 -8.68 20.04
C ILE A 522 -4.18 -7.69 21.09
N LYS A 523 -2.99 -7.16 20.86
CA LYS A 523 -2.29 -6.27 21.78
C LYS A 523 -2.57 -4.81 21.55
N GLU A 524 -2.78 -4.43 20.30
CA GLU A 524 -2.92 -3.03 19.91
C GLU A 524 -3.77 -2.91 18.65
N THR A 525 -4.62 -1.88 18.60
CA THR A 525 -5.38 -1.51 17.40
C THR A 525 -5.28 -0.01 17.23
N HIS A 526 -5.11 0.43 15.97
CA HIS A 526 -5.24 1.82 15.58
C HIS A 526 -6.42 1.94 14.63
N ALA A 527 -7.23 2.96 14.85
CA ALA A 527 -8.42 3.20 14.05
C ALA A 527 -8.70 4.69 13.87
N ARG A 528 -9.30 5.05 12.76
CA ARG A 528 -9.69 6.44 12.44
C ARG A 528 -11.20 6.57 12.36
N ALA A 529 -11.72 7.70 12.85
CA ALA A 529 -13.15 7.97 12.85
C ALA A 529 -13.70 8.05 11.42
N ILE A 530 -14.81 7.35 11.17
CA ILE A 530 -15.68 7.60 10.02
C ILE A 530 -16.67 8.70 10.37
N GLY A 531 -17.01 9.55 9.39
CA GLY A 531 -17.87 10.71 9.60
C GLY A 531 -17.15 11.90 10.26
N ARG A 532 -17.91 12.94 10.58
CA ARG A 532 -17.39 14.17 11.24
C ARG A 532 -17.06 13.92 12.70
N ALA A 533 -15.80 13.95 13.07
CA ALA A 533 -15.36 13.75 14.45
C ALA A 533 -15.11 15.08 15.20
N LEU A 534 -16.08 15.99 15.19
CA LEU A 534 -15.92 17.33 15.80
C LEU A 534 -15.80 17.32 17.34
N ARG A 535 -16.33 16.29 18.00
CA ARG A 535 -16.41 16.21 19.49
C ARG A 535 -15.80 14.93 20.05
N ARG A 536 -15.24 14.08 19.22
CA ARG A 536 -14.60 12.82 19.60
C ARG A 536 -13.23 12.72 18.93
N PRO A 537 -12.35 11.85 19.39
CA PRO A 537 -11.05 11.64 18.77
C PRO A 537 -11.19 11.31 17.28
N GLU A 538 -10.39 11.92 16.45
CA GLU A 538 -10.28 11.57 15.02
C GLU A 538 -9.58 10.21 14.85
N SER A 539 -8.60 9.92 15.69
CA SER A 539 -7.92 8.62 15.73
C SER A 539 -7.88 8.08 17.15
N VAL A 540 -7.94 6.76 17.26
CA VAL A 540 -7.90 6.04 18.53
C VAL A 540 -6.88 4.92 18.42
N ALA A 541 -5.98 4.85 19.39
CA ALA A 541 -5.08 3.73 19.59
C ALA A 541 -5.44 3.04 20.91
N LEU A 542 -5.78 1.76 20.83
CA LEU A 542 -6.05 0.92 21.99
C LEU A 542 -4.88 -0.04 22.19
N LYS A 543 -4.41 -0.16 23.44
CA LYS A 543 -3.34 -1.08 23.81
C LYS A 543 -3.68 -1.80 25.10
N GLY A 544 -3.54 -3.12 25.11
CA GLY A 544 -3.88 -3.94 26.25
C GLY A 544 -3.22 -5.31 26.23
N GLN A 545 -3.47 -6.10 27.28
CA GLN A 545 -2.92 -7.45 27.36
C GLN A 545 -3.57 -8.39 26.33
N ASN A 546 -4.86 -8.28 26.11
CA ASN A 546 -5.63 -8.96 25.08
C ASN A 546 -6.93 -8.19 24.84
N LEU A 547 -6.96 -7.42 23.78
CA LEU A 547 -8.12 -6.59 23.43
C LEU A 547 -9.32 -7.41 22.93
N ASP A 548 -9.10 -8.63 22.40
CA ASP A 548 -10.18 -9.51 21.91
C ASP A 548 -10.92 -10.17 23.10
N GLY A 549 -10.27 -10.32 24.24
CA GLY A 549 -10.85 -10.78 25.50
C GLY A 549 -11.49 -9.64 26.31
N GLY A 550 -11.11 -8.40 26.07
CA GLY A 550 -11.74 -7.20 26.57
C GLY A 550 -12.87 -6.77 25.63
N ARG A 551 -13.82 -6.03 26.18
CA ARG A 551 -14.91 -5.45 25.37
C ARG A 551 -14.52 -4.02 25.12
N GLY A 552 -14.36 -3.65 23.84
CA GLY A 552 -13.89 -2.31 23.51
C GLY A 552 -14.78 -1.23 24.14
N SER A 553 -14.15 -0.32 24.84
CA SER A 553 -14.79 0.79 25.57
C SER A 553 -15.50 1.80 24.69
N GLN A 554 -15.45 1.64 23.37
CA GLN A 554 -16.02 2.61 22.45
C GLN A 554 -16.83 1.90 21.36
N SER A 555 -17.73 2.64 20.76
CA SER A 555 -18.48 2.21 19.59
C SER A 555 -17.50 2.04 18.41
N ASN A 556 -16.76 0.93 18.39
CA ASN A 556 -15.76 0.61 17.37
C ASN A 556 -16.32 0.71 15.96
N SER A 557 -17.62 0.50 15.80
CA SER A 557 -18.33 0.65 14.52
C SER A 557 -18.21 2.04 13.88
N ARG A 558 -17.85 3.03 14.68
CA ARG A 558 -17.63 4.42 14.21
C ARG A 558 -16.20 4.72 13.79
N TYR A 559 -15.34 3.71 13.82
CA TYR A 559 -13.93 3.82 13.45
C TYR A 559 -13.57 2.76 12.43
N ALA A 560 -12.82 3.16 11.41
CA ALA A 560 -12.20 2.24 10.46
C ALA A 560 -10.83 1.82 10.98
N LEU A 561 -10.59 0.52 11.01
CA LEU A 561 -9.33 -0.05 11.48
C LEU A 561 -8.19 0.27 10.51
N THR A 562 -7.07 0.78 11.02
CA THR A 562 -5.89 1.10 10.23
C THR A 562 -4.70 0.19 10.53
N MET A 563 -4.60 -0.33 11.75
CA MET A 563 -3.54 -1.26 12.14
C MET A 563 -3.99 -2.17 13.28
N VAL A 564 -3.49 -3.40 13.27
CA VAL A 564 -3.65 -4.38 14.36
C VAL A 564 -2.29 -4.98 14.70
N LYS A 565 -2.00 -5.09 15.99
CA LYS A 565 -0.89 -5.89 16.50
C LYS A 565 -1.40 -7.15 17.15
N VAL A 566 -0.89 -8.30 16.71
CA VAL A 566 -1.26 -9.62 17.21
C VAL A 566 -0.03 -10.34 17.73
N ASP A 567 -0.09 -10.86 18.96
CA ASP A 567 0.90 -11.80 19.49
C ASP A 567 0.34 -13.22 19.44
N ASN A 568 1.12 -14.14 18.93
CA ASN A 568 0.87 -15.57 18.99
C ASN A 568 1.63 -16.17 20.18
N ILE A 569 0.89 -16.85 21.06
CA ILE A 569 1.44 -17.46 22.25
C ILE A 569 1.47 -18.98 22.06
N GLY A 570 2.64 -19.57 22.22
CA GLY A 570 2.83 -21.01 22.15
C GLY A 570 2.21 -21.75 23.33
N LEU A 571 2.15 -23.06 23.23
CA LEU A 571 1.64 -23.95 24.29
C LEU A 571 2.45 -23.86 25.59
N ASP A 572 3.69 -23.40 25.51
CA ASP A 572 4.59 -23.16 26.66
C ASP A 572 4.34 -21.79 27.33
N GLY A 573 3.39 -21.01 26.81
CA GLY A 573 3.05 -19.68 27.32
C GLY A 573 4.00 -18.58 26.88
N LYS A 574 4.99 -18.89 26.02
CA LYS A 574 5.88 -17.88 25.46
C LYS A 574 5.33 -17.31 24.17
N ARG A 575 5.76 -16.10 23.81
CA ARG A 575 5.43 -15.46 22.56
C ARG A 575 6.26 -16.07 21.44
N ASP A 576 5.59 -16.71 20.47
CA ASP A 576 6.21 -17.30 19.29
C ASP A 576 6.48 -16.27 18.20
N SER A 577 5.52 -15.34 17.98
CA SER A 577 5.61 -14.31 16.98
C SER A 577 4.77 -13.08 17.34
N SER A 578 5.11 -11.95 16.75
CA SER A 578 4.37 -10.69 16.92
C SER A 578 4.22 -10.03 15.56
N PHE A 579 2.99 -9.92 15.07
CA PHE A 579 2.66 -9.33 13.79
C PHE A 579 2.02 -7.96 13.95
N TYR A 580 2.52 -6.99 13.18
CA TYR A 580 1.85 -5.74 12.91
C TYR A 580 1.19 -5.84 11.53
N ILE A 581 -0.11 -5.66 11.48
CA ILE A 581 -0.91 -5.85 10.26
C ILE A 581 -1.55 -4.50 9.92
N GLY A 582 -1.18 -3.93 8.79
CA GLY A 582 -1.79 -2.72 8.26
C GLY A 582 -3.05 -3.06 7.46
N ALA A 583 -4.20 -2.59 7.93
CA ALA A 583 -5.50 -2.87 7.31
C ALA A 583 -5.60 -2.38 5.86
N ARG A 584 -4.96 -1.26 5.56
CA ARG A 584 -5.02 -0.57 4.28
C ARG A 584 -3.97 -1.04 3.29
N SER A 585 -2.75 -1.24 3.75
CA SER A 585 -1.60 -1.53 2.89
C SER A 585 -1.39 -3.01 2.64
N GLY A 586 -2.17 -3.90 3.28
CA GLY A 586 -1.87 -5.34 3.28
C GLY A 586 -0.50 -5.67 3.86
N ARG A 587 0.12 -4.74 4.59
CA ARG A 587 1.47 -4.88 5.12
C ARG A 587 1.46 -5.69 6.40
N VAL A 588 2.26 -6.73 6.42
CA VAL A 588 2.53 -7.55 7.61
C VAL A 588 3.98 -7.34 8.01
N VAL A 589 4.19 -6.94 9.27
CA VAL A 589 5.53 -6.75 9.84
C VAL A 589 5.74 -7.78 10.94
N ASP A 590 6.80 -8.57 10.82
CA ASP A 590 7.24 -9.51 11.85
C ASP A 590 8.58 -9.07 12.43
N GLN A 591 8.68 -9.07 13.75
CA GLN A 591 9.89 -8.69 14.47
C GLN A 591 10.50 -9.94 15.11
N LYS A 592 11.58 -10.43 14.53
CA LYS A 592 12.45 -11.43 15.17
C LYS A 592 13.58 -10.76 15.96
N GLU A 593 14.16 -11.47 16.92
CA GLU A 593 15.38 -11.02 17.62
C GLU A 593 16.63 -11.03 16.72
N SER A 594 16.66 -11.90 15.71
CA SER A 594 17.71 -11.99 14.69
C SER A 594 17.29 -11.40 13.36
N ASN A 595 18.26 -10.94 12.58
CA ASN A 595 17.99 -10.49 11.21
C ASN A 595 17.51 -11.67 10.34
N PHE A 596 16.69 -11.37 9.35
CA PHE A 596 16.24 -12.32 8.33
C PHE A 596 17.28 -12.41 7.21
N THR A 597 17.60 -13.62 6.77
CA THR A 597 18.23 -13.88 5.47
C THR A 597 17.18 -13.88 4.36
N LEU A 598 17.59 -13.92 3.09
CA LEU A 598 16.63 -14.08 1.99
C LEU A 598 15.86 -15.40 2.07
N GLN A 599 16.52 -16.49 2.51
CA GLN A 599 15.87 -17.77 2.74
C GLN A 599 14.80 -17.66 3.82
N ASP A 600 15.11 -16.99 4.96
CA ASP A 600 14.11 -16.75 6.02
C ASP A 600 12.91 -15.96 5.49
N ILE A 601 13.13 -14.96 4.63
CA ILE A 601 12.05 -14.17 4.01
C ILE A 601 11.20 -15.05 3.09
N SER A 602 11.82 -15.87 2.22
CA SER A 602 11.08 -16.76 1.32
C SER A 602 10.21 -17.75 2.11
N GLU A 603 10.79 -18.45 3.10
CA GLU A 603 10.07 -19.39 3.95
C GLU A 603 8.95 -18.69 4.76
N TRP A 604 9.21 -17.49 5.25
CA TRP A 604 8.24 -16.67 5.97
C TRP A 604 7.07 -16.26 5.08
N VAL A 605 7.33 -15.81 3.83
CA VAL A 605 6.29 -15.45 2.86
C VAL A 605 5.42 -16.65 2.53
N ASP A 606 6.01 -17.84 2.34
CA ASP A 606 5.27 -19.07 2.08
C ASP A 606 4.36 -19.45 3.25
N ALA A 607 4.87 -19.34 4.47
CA ALA A 607 4.09 -19.61 5.67
C ALA A 607 2.89 -18.65 5.82
N ILE A 608 3.10 -17.35 5.51
CA ILE A 608 2.02 -16.36 5.49
C ILE A 608 1.01 -16.66 4.37
N SER A 609 1.49 -16.97 3.16
CA SER A 609 0.64 -17.33 2.01
C SER A 609 -0.26 -18.52 2.31
N GLN A 610 0.27 -19.57 2.94
CA GLN A 610 -0.53 -20.73 3.38
C GLN A 610 -1.64 -20.32 4.35
N CYS A 611 -1.35 -19.42 5.31
CA CYS A 611 -2.36 -18.92 6.24
C CYS A 611 -3.45 -18.10 5.53
N ILE A 612 -3.07 -17.23 4.58
CA ILE A 612 -4.00 -16.42 3.78
C ILE A 612 -4.94 -17.34 2.98
N ASN A 613 -4.41 -18.41 2.38
CA ASN A 613 -5.17 -19.37 1.57
C ASN A 613 -6.08 -20.27 2.42
N ALA A 614 -5.65 -20.63 3.64
CA ALA A 614 -6.45 -21.44 4.55
C ALA A 614 -7.71 -20.72 5.04
N GLY A 615 -7.70 -19.38 4.98
CA GLY A 615 -8.74 -18.53 5.51
C GLY A 615 -8.82 -18.59 7.04
N GLY A 616 -9.26 -17.55 7.66
CA GLY A 616 -9.43 -17.47 9.11
C GLY A 616 -10.63 -16.58 9.44
N ASN A 617 -11.22 -16.80 10.60
CA ASN A 617 -12.29 -15.94 11.07
C ASN A 617 -11.63 -14.77 11.81
N ALA A 618 -11.81 -13.54 11.30
CA ALA A 618 -11.38 -12.36 12.02
C ALA A 618 -12.01 -12.35 13.42
N GLY A 619 -11.22 -12.06 14.44
CA GLY A 619 -11.70 -11.98 15.82
C GLY A 619 -12.86 -10.97 15.98
N ARG A 620 -13.65 -11.11 17.03
CA ARG A 620 -14.81 -10.24 17.30
C ARG A 620 -14.44 -8.76 17.30
N LEU A 621 -13.31 -8.43 17.89
CA LEU A 621 -12.82 -7.05 17.97
C LEU A 621 -12.66 -6.44 16.57
N ILE A 622 -12.04 -7.16 15.64
CA ILE A 622 -11.81 -6.68 14.28
C ILE A 622 -13.14 -6.47 13.55
N LYS A 623 -14.07 -7.43 13.69
CA LYS A 623 -15.40 -7.32 13.12
C LYS A 623 -16.26 -6.20 13.72
N SER A 624 -15.95 -5.75 14.93
CA SER A 624 -16.66 -4.65 15.58
C SER A 624 -16.38 -3.29 14.95
N TYR A 625 -15.23 -3.11 14.31
CA TYR A 625 -14.89 -1.88 13.58
C TYR A 625 -15.73 -1.73 12.30
N ALA A 626 -15.77 -0.51 11.76
CA ALA A 626 -16.42 -0.25 10.49
C ALA A 626 -15.80 -1.11 9.39
N GLN A 627 -16.65 -1.77 8.61
CA GLN A 627 -16.23 -2.59 7.49
C GLN A 627 -16.31 -1.79 6.19
N PRO A 628 -15.40 -1.99 5.24
CA PRO A 628 -15.48 -1.32 3.96
C PRO A 628 -16.71 -1.79 3.17
N VAL A 629 -17.32 -0.86 2.40
CA VAL A 629 -18.35 -1.16 1.42
C VAL A 629 -17.73 -1.23 0.04
N SER A 630 -18.22 -2.15 -0.79
CA SER A 630 -17.64 -2.47 -2.10
C SER A 630 -18.00 -1.48 -3.21
N GLU A 631 -19.06 -0.69 -3.02
CA GLU A 631 -19.57 0.20 -4.05
C GLU A 631 -19.32 1.68 -3.70
N LYS A 632 -18.85 2.44 -4.68
CA LYS A 632 -18.73 3.89 -4.59
C LYS A 632 -20.13 4.51 -4.46
N PRO A 633 -20.32 5.46 -3.53
CA PRO A 633 -21.59 6.16 -3.40
C PRO A 633 -21.98 6.92 -4.66
N THR A 634 -23.27 6.95 -4.95
CA THR A 634 -23.85 7.79 -6.02
C THR A 634 -24.44 9.10 -5.51
N SER A 635 -24.47 9.28 -4.17
CA SER A 635 -24.93 10.52 -3.52
C SER A 635 -23.88 11.63 -3.65
N GLU A 636 -24.30 12.88 -3.42
CA GLU A 636 -23.40 14.03 -3.50
C GLU A 636 -22.41 14.06 -2.32
N ILE A 637 -21.25 14.69 -2.56
CA ILE A 637 -20.26 14.93 -1.53
C ILE A 637 -20.77 16.08 -0.63
N LEU A 638 -20.82 15.83 0.67
CA LEU A 638 -21.28 16.79 1.66
C LEU A 638 -20.13 17.65 2.21
N SER A 639 -19.01 17.01 2.57
CA SER A 639 -17.87 17.71 3.14
C SER A 639 -16.56 16.93 2.96
N VAL A 640 -15.46 17.66 3.05
CA VAL A 640 -14.10 17.11 2.96
C VAL A 640 -13.31 17.51 4.20
N LEU A 641 -12.55 16.58 4.74
CA LEU A 641 -11.54 16.84 5.77
C LEU A 641 -10.16 16.71 5.14
N LEU A 642 -9.34 17.73 5.32
CA LEU A 642 -7.92 17.74 5.02
C LEU A 642 -7.14 17.50 6.32
N ASP A 643 -6.20 16.55 6.31
CA ASP A 643 -5.43 16.14 7.48
C ASP A 643 -3.96 16.58 7.37
N PHE A 644 -3.58 17.53 8.22
CA PHE A 644 -2.22 18.07 8.32
C PHE A 644 -1.50 17.65 9.62
N THR A 645 -2.01 16.65 10.36
CA THR A 645 -1.49 16.29 11.68
C THR A 645 -0.04 15.85 11.71
N ASP A 646 0.41 15.13 10.66
CA ASP A 646 1.78 14.60 10.60
C ASP A 646 2.74 15.51 9.81
N LEU A 647 2.37 16.78 9.58
CA LEU A 647 3.24 17.72 8.91
C LEU A 647 4.50 17.95 9.75
N GLU A 648 5.63 17.40 9.30
CA GLU A 648 6.93 17.56 9.97
C GLU A 648 7.50 18.98 9.68
N GLY A 649 7.95 19.65 10.73
CA GLY A 649 8.53 20.98 10.64
C GLY A 649 7.58 22.09 11.11
N PRO A 650 7.99 23.35 11.01
CA PRO A 650 7.08 24.45 11.27
C PRO A 650 5.94 24.35 10.24
N LYS A 651 4.71 24.20 10.73
CA LYS A 651 3.49 24.29 9.91
C LYS A 651 3.31 25.73 9.37
N ALA A 652 4.42 26.34 9.03
CA ALA A 652 4.53 27.70 8.54
C ALA A 652 5.17 27.65 7.17
N THR A 653 4.54 28.29 6.21
CA THR A 653 5.17 28.60 4.93
C THR A 653 6.26 29.67 5.14
N ASP A 654 7.10 29.91 4.14
CA ASP A 654 8.08 31.01 4.13
C ASP A 654 7.44 32.38 4.45
N ASN A 655 6.12 32.49 4.29
CA ASN A 655 5.31 33.65 4.63
C ASN A 655 4.74 33.63 6.07
N GLY A 656 5.07 32.65 6.88
CA GLY A 656 4.63 32.55 8.27
C GLY A 656 3.23 31.98 8.49
N VAL A 657 2.60 31.40 7.45
CA VAL A 657 1.27 30.78 7.54
C VAL A 657 1.34 29.47 8.31
N VAL A 658 0.52 29.30 9.34
CA VAL A 658 0.43 28.08 10.14
C VAL A 658 -0.83 27.30 9.77
N TYR A 659 -0.65 26.06 9.33
CA TYR A 659 -1.77 25.16 9.01
C TYR A 659 -2.33 24.50 10.27
N PRO A 660 -3.68 24.43 10.44
CA PRO A 660 -4.30 23.67 11.52
C PRO A 660 -4.12 22.16 11.29
N ASP A 661 -4.23 21.35 12.35
CA ASP A 661 -4.12 19.90 12.24
C ASP A 661 -5.19 19.30 11.30
N PHE A 662 -6.41 19.83 11.39
CA PHE A 662 -7.54 19.40 10.56
C PHE A 662 -8.29 20.60 9.99
N VAL A 663 -8.62 20.53 8.70
CA VAL A 663 -9.47 21.50 8.03
C VAL A 663 -10.74 20.81 7.52
N TYR A 664 -11.89 21.17 8.07
CA TYR A 664 -13.21 20.70 7.60
C TYR A 664 -13.80 21.72 6.65
N VAL A 665 -14.13 21.30 5.46
CA VAL A 665 -14.74 22.15 4.44
C VAL A 665 -16.08 21.55 3.99
N ASP A 666 -17.15 22.35 4.00
CA ASP A 666 -18.42 21.97 3.37
C ASP A 666 -18.24 22.07 1.84
N TYR A 667 -18.40 20.94 1.15
CA TYR A 667 -18.11 20.83 -0.27
C TYR A 667 -19.32 21.33 -1.08
N GLN A 668 -19.13 22.35 -1.91
CA GLN A 668 -20.17 22.86 -2.80
C GLN A 668 -19.81 22.78 -4.29
N GLN A 669 -18.58 23.10 -4.67
CA GLN A 669 -18.04 22.99 -6.04
C GLN A 669 -16.51 22.96 -6.02
N GLY A 670 -15.91 22.76 -4.88
CA GLY A 670 -14.47 22.74 -4.65
C GLY A 670 -14.17 22.87 -3.16
N ILE A 671 -12.92 22.86 -2.82
CA ILE A 671 -12.43 22.99 -1.46
C ILE A 671 -11.80 24.37 -1.33
N THR A 672 -12.35 25.21 -0.45
CA THR A 672 -11.80 26.54 -0.16
C THR A 672 -11.56 26.66 1.33
N PHE A 673 -10.37 27.02 1.75
CA PHE A 673 -10.06 27.26 3.15
C PHE A 673 -9.07 28.41 3.33
N ASP A 674 -9.12 29.05 4.47
CA ASP A 674 -8.26 30.15 4.86
C ASP A 674 -7.12 29.62 5.75
N ALA A 675 -5.89 29.76 5.28
CA ALA A 675 -4.69 29.49 6.03
C ALA A 675 -4.12 30.82 6.58
N GLN A 676 -4.74 31.36 7.63
CA GLN A 676 -4.36 32.61 8.31
C GLN A 676 -4.25 33.87 7.39
N GLY A 677 -5.24 34.02 6.53
CA GLY A 677 -5.33 35.16 5.61
C GLY A 677 -4.85 34.86 4.19
N ASP A 678 -4.36 33.65 3.95
CA ASP A 678 -4.08 33.13 2.62
C ASP A 678 -5.18 32.15 2.20
N LEU A 679 -6.00 32.54 1.21
CA LEU A 679 -7.09 31.71 0.71
C LEU A 679 -6.55 30.67 -0.27
N ILE A 680 -6.75 29.40 0.07
CA ILE A 680 -6.34 28.27 -0.76
C ILE A 680 -7.58 27.64 -1.37
N GLU A 681 -7.55 27.46 -2.68
CA GLU A 681 -8.61 26.83 -3.46
C GLU A 681 -8.07 25.54 -4.11
N LEU A 682 -8.79 24.42 -3.86
CA LEU A 682 -8.45 23.10 -4.41
C LEU A 682 -9.66 22.53 -5.14
N SER A 683 -9.42 21.88 -6.25
CA SER A 683 -10.37 20.95 -6.88
C SER A 683 -10.19 19.54 -6.31
N LEU A 684 -11.28 18.76 -6.28
CA LEU A 684 -11.29 17.39 -5.84
C LEU A 684 -11.70 16.49 -7.01
N SER A 685 -10.93 15.49 -7.31
CA SER A 685 -11.23 14.48 -8.32
C SER A 685 -11.08 13.08 -7.74
N TYR A 686 -11.82 12.13 -8.29
CA TYR A 686 -11.69 10.71 -7.92
C TYR A 686 -11.21 9.94 -9.15
N SER A 687 -10.07 9.29 -9.02
CA SER A 687 -9.55 8.36 -10.02
C SER A 687 -10.25 7.00 -9.82
N ASP A 688 -11.09 6.59 -10.78
CA ASP A 688 -11.74 5.29 -10.75
C ASP A 688 -10.71 4.15 -10.96
N ASP A 689 -9.61 4.44 -11.67
CA ASP A 689 -8.52 3.50 -11.95
C ASP A 689 -7.68 3.22 -10.69
N ASP A 690 -7.36 4.26 -9.92
CA ASP A 690 -6.53 4.15 -8.71
C ASP A 690 -7.36 3.93 -7.43
N GLY A 691 -8.65 4.19 -7.44
CA GLY A 691 -9.54 4.10 -6.29
C GLY A 691 -9.31 5.19 -5.24
N PHE A 692 -8.75 6.35 -5.61
CA PHE A 692 -8.41 7.43 -4.69
C PHE A 692 -9.01 8.77 -5.08
N PHE A 693 -9.27 9.57 -4.03
CA PHE A 693 -9.46 11.00 -4.20
C PHE A 693 -8.11 11.71 -4.24
N GLU A 694 -8.00 12.64 -5.17
CA GLU A 694 -6.88 13.54 -5.33
C GLU A 694 -7.36 15.00 -5.34
N VAL A 695 -6.50 15.89 -4.87
CA VAL A 695 -6.71 17.33 -4.96
C VAL A 695 -5.70 17.97 -5.90
N ALA A 696 -6.10 19.03 -6.55
CA ALA A 696 -5.23 19.87 -7.36
C ALA A 696 -5.49 21.35 -7.04
N LEU A 697 -4.51 22.23 -7.26
CA LEU A 697 -4.72 23.69 -7.14
C LEU A 697 -5.77 24.13 -8.17
N SER A 698 -6.67 25.03 -7.75
CA SER A 698 -7.73 25.52 -8.62
C SER A 698 -8.01 27.00 -8.36
N GLY A 699 -8.76 27.64 -9.26
CA GLY A 699 -9.19 29.02 -9.10
C GLY A 699 -8.04 30.00 -8.89
N ALA A 700 -8.10 30.80 -7.83
CA ALA A 700 -7.07 31.78 -7.51
C ALA A 700 -5.73 31.15 -7.07
N SER A 701 -5.73 29.88 -6.74
CA SER A 701 -4.53 29.14 -6.30
C SER A 701 -3.80 28.43 -7.45
N GLU A 702 -4.36 28.39 -8.64
CA GLU A 702 -3.78 27.72 -9.80
C GLU A 702 -2.42 28.35 -10.19
N GLY A 703 -1.41 27.50 -10.41
CA GLY A 703 -0.05 27.93 -10.78
C GLY A 703 0.78 28.56 -9.64
N ARG A 704 0.32 28.51 -8.39
CA ARG A 704 1.07 28.99 -7.24
C ARG A 704 2.10 27.94 -6.77
N ALA A 705 3.35 28.10 -7.19
CA ALA A 705 4.45 27.20 -6.83
C ALA A 705 4.77 27.19 -5.31
N ASP A 706 4.40 28.24 -4.57
CA ASP A 706 4.63 28.37 -3.13
C ASP A 706 3.74 27.43 -2.28
N ILE A 707 2.61 26.99 -2.82
CA ILE A 707 1.65 26.09 -2.14
C ILE A 707 1.48 24.73 -2.84
N GLU A 708 2.25 24.44 -3.89
CA GLU A 708 2.19 23.17 -4.61
C GLU A 708 2.48 21.97 -3.69
N TRP A 709 3.33 22.14 -2.69
CA TRP A 709 3.59 21.15 -1.66
C TRP A 709 2.35 20.71 -0.85
N VAL A 710 1.31 21.57 -0.76
CA VAL A 710 0.05 21.22 -0.07
C VAL A 710 -0.64 20.07 -0.81
N VAL A 711 -0.71 20.19 -2.14
CA VAL A 711 -1.27 19.14 -3.01
C VAL A 711 -0.47 17.86 -2.91
N GLU A 712 0.84 17.95 -3.05
CA GLU A 712 1.73 16.80 -2.92
C GLU A 712 1.58 16.12 -1.54
N TYR A 713 1.54 16.92 -0.46
CA TYR A 713 1.38 16.40 0.89
C TYR A 713 0.05 15.67 1.11
N LEU A 714 -1.06 16.23 0.63
CA LEU A 714 -2.39 15.66 0.79
C LEU A 714 -2.55 14.38 -0.04
N ASN A 715 -2.06 14.37 -1.28
CA ASN A 715 -2.18 13.24 -2.20
C ASN A 715 -1.24 12.11 -1.82
N SER A 716 0.05 12.37 -1.57
CA SER A 716 1.04 11.34 -1.25
C SER A 716 0.69 10.50 -0.02
N GLY A 717 0.05 11.10 0.98
CA GLY A 717 -0.37 10.45 2.21
C GLY A 717 -1.82 9.97 2.21
N HIS A 718 -2.59 10.19 1.15
CA HIS A 718 -4.05 10.02 1.10
C HIS A 718 -4.74 10.63 2.33
N ARG A 719 -4.39 11.87 2.61
CA ARG A 719 -4.76 12.61 3.83
C ARG A 719 -6.10 13.30 3.69
N LEU A 720 -6.99 12.67 2.93
CA LEU A 720 -8.33 13.15 2.65
C LEU A 720 -9.37 12.21 3.26
N LYS A 721 -10.40 12.80 3.84
CA LYS A 721 -11.62 12.10 4.21
C LYS A 721 -12.79 12.80 3.53
N VAL A 722 -13.60 12.07 2.76
CA VAL A 722 -14.72 12.60 2.00
C VAL A 722 -16.02 12.02 2.54
N LEU A 723 -16.96 12.87 2.92
CA LEU A 723 -18.25 12.50 3.46
C LEU A 723 -19.34 12.71 2.42
N TYR A 724 -20.21 11.73 2.27
CA TYR A 724 -21.33 11.74 1.36
C TYR A 724 -22.66 11.96 2.11
N GLU A 725 -23.67 12.44 1.40
CA GLU A 725 -25.00 12.71 1.98
C GLU A 725 -25.68 11.47 2.57
N ASP A 726 -25.48 10.30 1.99
CA ASP A 726 -26.04 9.02 2.46
C ASP A 726 -25.29 8.43 3.69
N GLY A 727 -24.33 9.17 4.24
CA GLY A 727 -23.53 8.80 5.42
C GLY A 727 -22.36 7.87 5.12
N VAL A 728 -22.07 7.60 3.85
CA VAL A 728 -20.84 6.91 3.48
C VAL A 728 -19.66 7.87 3.62
N THR A 729 -18.55 7.35 4.09
CA THR A 729 -17.30 8.09 4.26
C THR A 729 -16.18 7.39 3.50
N TYR A 730 -15.53 8.11 2.61
CA TYR A 730 -14.26 7.68 2.05
C TYR A 730 -13.14 8.01 3.04
N LEU A 731 -12.31 7.04 3.29
CA LEU A 731 -11.12 7.18 4.13
C LEU A 731 -10.03 6.27 3.59
N ALA A 732 -8.94 6.87 3.16
CA ALA A 732 -7.71 6.14 2.86
C ALA A 732 -7.85 5.01 1.83
N GLY A 733 -8.57 5.24 0.73
CA GLY A 733 -8.73 4.28 -0.36
C GLY A 733 -9.92 3.33 -0.22
N ALA A 734 -10.77 3.49 0.80
CA ALA A 734 -11.96 2.67 0.97
C ALA A 734 -13.16 3.49 1.42
N PHE A 735 -14.35 3.01 1.10
CA PHE A 735 -15.61 3.59 1.53
C PHE A 735 -16.14 2.84 2.75
N TYR A 736 -16.61 3.57 3.75
CA TYR A 736 -17.13 3.01 5.00
C TYR A 736 -18.51 3.57 5.29
N LYS A 737 -19.38 2.73 5.81
CA LYS A 737 -20.70 3.15 6.29
C LYS A 737 -20.92 2.64 7.71
N LEU A 738 -21.56 3.47 8.53
CA LEU A 738 -22.04 3.00 9.83
C LEU A 738 -23.15 1.99 9.60
N ALA A 739 -22.90 0.75 9.96
CA ALA A 739 -23.84 -0.34 9.74
C ALA A 739 -24.18 -1.04 11.06
N LEU A 740 -25.42 -1.48 11.19
CA LEU A 740 -25.87 -2.32 12.30
C LEU A 740 -25.32 -3.76 12.14
N PRO A 741 -25.29 -4.57 13.19
CA PRO A 741 -24.70 -5.92 13.15
C PRO A 741 -25.24 -6.79 12.01
N TYR A 742 -26.54 -6.75 11.74
CA TYR A 742 -27.16 -7.50 10.65
C TYR A 742 -26.75 -7.04 9.25
N GLU A 743 -26.42 -5.74 9.08
CA GLU A 743 -25.89 -5.19 7.81
C GLU A 743 -24.44 -5.58 7.58
N ARG A 744 -23.71 -5.87 8.66
CA ARG A 744 -22.30 -6.31 8.59
C ARG A 744 -22.15 -7.81 8.37
N GLY A 745 -23.26 -8.57 8.37
CA GLY A 745 -23.22 -10.03 8.30
C GLY A 745 -22.56 -10.69 9.53
N ILE A 746 -22.49 -9.99 10.68
CA ILE A 746 -21.99 -10.55 11.94
C ILE A 746 -23.17 -11.20 12.66
N PRO A 747 -23.11 -12.50 13.01
CA PRO A 747 -24.11 -13.13 13.86
C PRO A 747 -24.24 -12.37 15.20
N ALA A 748 -25.47 -12.13 15.66
CA ALA A 748 -25.70 -11.40 16.91
C ALA A 748 -24.97 -12.04 18.11
N GLU A 749 -24.84 -13.36 18.10
CA GLU A 749 -24.13 -14.15 19.10
C GLU A 749 -22.60 -13.86 19.11
N GLU A 750 -22.04 -13.40 18.00
CA GLU A 750 -20.64 -13.02 17.90
C GLU A 750 -20.40 -11.54 18.21
N SER A 751 -21.46 -10.74 18.35
CA SER A 751 -21.33 -9.32 18.73
C SER A 751 -21.00 -9.19 20.23
N PHE A 752 -20.44 -8.04 20.62
CA PHE A 752 -20.19 -7.76 22.04
C PHE A 752 -21.48 -7.75 22.87
N ALA A 753 -22.55 -7.14 22.35
CA ALA A 753 -23.86 -7.12 22.99
C ALA A 753 -24.42 -8.53 23.16
N GLY A 754 -24.35 -9.37 22.14
CA GLY A 754 -24.82 -10.75 22.21
C GLY A 754 -24.07 -11.61 23.22
N ASN A 755 -22.76 -11.39 23.33
CA ASN A 755 -21.92 -12.12 24.31
C ASN A 755 -22.14 -11.70 25.75
N ALA A 756 -22.71 -10.54 25.99
CA ALA A 756 -23.10 -10.11 27.33
C ALA A 756 -24.43 -10.72 27.80
N ILE A 757 -25.17 -11.36 26.90
CA ILE A 757 -26.49 -11.95 27.17
C ILE A 757 -26.33 -13.45 27.47
N PHE A 758 -26.78 -13.84 28.66
CA PHE A 758 -26.72 -15.20 29.18
C PHE A 758 -28.14 -15.76 29.36
N PRO A 759 -28.63 -16.60 28.44
CA PRO A 759 -29.95 -17.23 28.61
C PRO A 759 -29.91 -18.28 29.72
N LEU A 760 -30.90 -18.21 30.62
CA LEU A 760 -31.09 -19.17 31.71
C LEU A 760 -32.52 -19.72 31.66
N ASP A 761 -32.70 -21.03 31.55
CA ASP A 761 -34.03 -21.69 31.55
C ASP A 761 -34.84 -21.35 32.79
N ALA A 762 -34.18 -21.22 33.93
CA ALA A 762 -34.82 -20.86 35.18
C ALA A 762 -35.49 -19.47 35.20
N LEU A 763 -35.10 -18.59 34.26
CA LEU A 763 -35.69 -17.23 34.10
C LEU A 763 -36.90 -17.21 33.18
N ARG A 764 -37.37 -18.40 32.71
CA ARG A 764 -38.57 -18.56 31.89
C ARG A 764 -39.56 -19.49 32.61
N ALA A 765 -40.33 -18.95 33.51
CA ALA A 765 -41.31 -19.73 34.24
C ALA A 765 -42.64 -18.98 34.34
N PRO A 766 -43.83 -19.65 34.20
CA PRO A 766 -45.14 -19.02 34.20
C PRO A 766 -45.49 -18.20 35.44
N ALA A 767 -44.96 -18.60 36.57
CA ALA A 767 -45.25 -17.96 37.85
C ALA A 767 -44.07 -17.10 38.33
N LEU A 768 -42.98 -16.98 37.53
CA LEU A 768 -41.78 -16.29 37.98
C LEU A 768 -42.06 -14.81 38.18
N ARG A 769 -41.68 -14.34 39.36
CA ARG A 769 -41.79 -12.97 39.80
C ARG A 769 -40.43 -12.43 40.20
N GLU A 770 -40.34 -11.12 40.34
CA GLU A 770 -39.09 -10.47 40.82
C GLU A 770 -38.75 -10.88 42.26
N LYS A 771 -39.70 -10.57 43.17
CA LYS A 771 -39.51 -10.74 44.65
C LYS A 771 -40.44 -11.78 45.27
N GLY A 772 -41.35 -12.37 44.50
CA GLY A 772 -42.37 -13.30 44.97
C GLY A 772 -43.74 -12.65 45.04
N HIS A 773 -44.67 -13.34 45.73
CA HIS A 773 -46.06 -12.86 45.93
C HIS A 773 -46.10 -11.73 46.95
N THR A 774 -46.98 -10.76 46.70
CA THR A 774 -47.31 -9.72 47.67
C THR A 774 -48.07 -10.32 48.83
N LEU A 775 -47.75 -9.91 50.04
CA LEU A 775 -48.49 -10.32 51.23
C LEU A 775 -49.88 -9.65 51.23
N ASP A 776 -50.92 -10.44 51.54
CA ASP A 776 -52.17 -9.85 51.97
C ASP A 776 -51.96 -9.11 53.28
N HIS A 777 -52.48 -7.90 53.41
CA HIS A 777 -52.32 -7.02 54.58
C HIS A 777 -52.57 -7.66 55.94
N LYS A 778 -53.21 -8.83 55.95
CA LYS A 778 -53.49 -9.63 57.15
C LYS A 778 -52.29 -10.42 57.71
N TYR A 779 -51.23 -10.64 56.96
CA TYR A 779 -50.12 -11.55 57.32
C TYR A 779 -48.76 -10.87 57.45
N HIS A 780 -48.73 -9.59 57.49
CA HIS A 780 -47.51 -8.76 57.42
C HIS A 780 -46.61 -8.72 58.65
N ARG A 781 -46.79 -9.55 59.62
CA ARG A 781 -45.91 -9.62 60.81
C ARG A 781 -45.19 -10.96 60.97
N THR A 782 -45.36 -11.88 60.08
CA THR A 782 -44.65 -13.15 60.16
C THR A 782 -43.39 -13.04 59.30
N THR A 783 -42.21 -13.06 59.90
CA THR A 783 -40.93 -13.13 59.21
C THR A 783 -40.71 -14.52 58.68
N ARG A 784 -39.96 -14.61 57.55
CA ARG A 784 -39.57 -15.87 56.91
C ARG A 784 -38.05 -15.96 56.80
N ALA A 785 -37.57 -17.22 56.81
CA ALA A 785 -36.16 -17.49 56.60
C ALA A 785 -35.77 -17.38 55.10
N ASP A 786 -36.68 -17.65 54.17
CA ASP A 786 -36.41 -17.76 52.78
C ASP A 786 -37.36 -16.95 51.90
N PHE A 787 -36.92 -16.58 50.67
CA PHE A 787 -37.76 -15.98 49.62
C PHE A 787 -38.76 -17.01 49.08
N ASP A 788 -39.75 -16.54 48.35
CA ASP A 788 -40.69 -17.41 47.63
C ASP A 788 -39.95 -18.15 46.48
N THR A 789 -40.23 -19.43 46.35
CA THR A 789 -39.56 -20.33 45.38
C THR A 789 -39.85 -19.98 43.94
N ASP A 790 -40.89 -19.17 43.66
CA ASP A 790 -41.24 -18.65 42.34
C ASP A 790 -40.67 -17.26 42.04
N SER A 791 -39.63 -16.83 42.81
CA SER A 791 -39.01 -15.55 42.61
C SER A 791 -37.57 -15.64 42.08
N ILE A 792 -37.14 -14.60 41.33
CA ILE A 792 -35.72 -14.44 40.94
C ILE A 792 -34.86 -14.24 42.17
N PHE A 793 -35.36 -13.53 43.21
CA PHE A 793 -34.65 -13.33 44.45
C PHE A 793 -34.32 -14.69 45.12
N TYR A 794 -35.24 -15.65 45.09
CA TYR A 794 -34.97 -16.99 45.57
C TYR A 794 -33.87 -17.70 44.77
N LEU A 795 -33.89 -17.59 43.44
CA LEU A 795 -32.86 -18.21 42.60
C LEU A 795 -31.45 -17.68 42.91
N ILE A 796 -31.35 -16.40 43.24
CA ILE A 796 -30.06 -15.78 43.66
C ILE A 796 -29.74 -16.21 45.10
N ASP A 797 -30.71 -16.26 46.02
CA ASP A 797 -30.55 -16.64 47.41
C ASP A 797 -30.03 -18.06 47.59
N LEU A 798 -30.27 -18.95 46.65
CA LEU A 798 -29.70 -20.31 46.66
C LEU A 798 -28.18 -20.32 46.80
N LEU A 799 -27.48 -19.28 46.38
CA LEU A 799 -26.03 -19.13 46.55
C LEU A 799 -25.58 -19.08 48.03
N LYS A 800 -26.48 -18.82 48.95
CA LYS A 800 -26.18 -18.91 50.41
C LYS A 800 -25.72 -20.32 50.80
N GLY A 801 -26.13 -21.33 50.01
CA GLY A 801 -25.72 -22.73 50.21
C GLY A 801 -24.20 -22.96 50.17
N TYR A 802 -23.42 -22.03 49.66
CA TYR A 802 -21.94 -22.06 49.80
C TYR A 802 -21.48 -22.04 51.26
N GLY A 803 -22.31 -21.56 52.20
CA GLY A 803 -22.00 -21.61 53.62
C GLY A 803 -22.03 -23.05 54.19
N ASP A 804 -22.68 -23.99 53.51
CA ASP A 804 -22.73 -25.42 53.89
C ASP A 804 -21.90 -26.21 52.88
N GLN A 805 -20.73 -26.67 53.31
CA GLN A 805 -19.81 -27.44 52.49
C GLN A 805 -20.38 -28.78 51.98
N THR A 806 -21.53 -29.21 52.54
CA THR A 806 -22.22 -30.41 52.10
C THR A 806 -23.24 -30.19 51.00
N THR A 807 -23.58 -28.93 50.68
CA THR A 807 -24.55 -28.57 49.65
C THR A 807 -24.00 -28.92 48.25
N PRO A 808 -24.67 -29.79 47.45
CA PRO A 808 -24.24 -30.11 46.12
C PRO A 808 -24.33 -28.90 45.22
N ILE A 809 -23.41 -28.74 44.26
CA ILE A 809 -23.35 -27.60 43.29
C ILE A 809 -24.69 -27.42 42.56
N GLY A 810 -25.40 -28.48 42.22
CA GLY A 810 -26.71 -28.37 41.59
C GLY A 810 -27.82 -27.76 42.43
N ALA A 811 -27.64 -27.75 43.77
CA ALA A 811 -28.60 -27.12 44.69
C ALA A 811 -28.31 -25.62 44.95
N LEU A 812 -27.16 -25.12 44.48
CA LEU A 812 -26.77 -23.70 44.57
C LEU A 812 -27.46 -22.80 43.54
N GLY A 813 -28.29 -23.37 42.69
CA GLY A 813 -29.06 -22.64 41.71
C GLY A 813 -28.32 -22.26 40.43
N PRO A 814 -29.00 -21.59 39.49
CA PRO A 814 -28.50 -21.35 38.14
C PRO A 814 -27.32 -20.37 38.06
N PHE A 815 -27.08 -19.60 39.10
CA PHE A 815 -26.00 -18.58 39.10
C PHE A 815 -24.68 -19.10 39.65
N ALA A 816 -24.64 -20.33 40.20
CA ALA A 816 -23.45 -20.89 40.85
C ALA A 816 -22.26 -21.06 39.91
N THR A 817 -22.48 -21.25 38.60
CA THR A 817 -21.44 -21.35 37.60
C THR A 817 -20.72 -20.03 37.29
N TYR A 818 -21.34 -18.91 37.67
CA TYR A 818 -20.82 -17.56 37.39
C TYR A 818 -20.09 -16.93 38.56
N ILE A 819 -20.34 -17.39 39.80
CA ILE A 819 -19.64 -16.93 40.99
C ILE A 819 -19.31 -18.13 41.94
N PRO A 820 -18.15 -18.77 41.72
CA PRO A 820 -17.72 -19.88 42.58
C PRO A 820 -17.32 -19.38 43.97
N ALA A 821 -17.56 -20.21 44.98
CA ALA A 821 -17.09 -20.03 46.38
C ALA A 821 -17.52 -18.68 47.02
N CYS A 822 -18.78 -18.29 46.81
CA CYS A 822 -19.33 -17.10 47.41
C CYS A 822 -19.26 -17.15 48.95
N ASP A 823 -18.75 -16.06 49.56
CA ASP A 823 -18.64 -15.94 51.01
C ASP A 823 -19.53 -14.83 51.60
N ILE A 824 -20.02 -13.93 50.76
CA ILE A 824 -21.03 -12.94 51.11
C ILE A 824 -22.19 -12.99 50.11
N VAL A 825 -23.40 -13.16 50.64
CA VAL A 825 -24.65 -12.98 49.91
C VAL A 825 -25.50 -12.01 50.75
N LEU A 826 -25.65 -10.79 50.26
CA LEU A 826 -26.36 -9.70 50.99
C LEU A 826 -27.51 -9.19 50.10
N CYS A 827 -28.74 -9.19 50.64
CA CYS A 827 -29.88 -8.54 50.03
C CYS A 827 -29.93 -7.06 50.45
N CYS A 828 -29.64 -6.18 49.47
CA CYS A 828 -29.61 -4.72 49.67
C CYS A 828 -30.88 -4.01 49.23
N ASP A 829 -31.82 -4.74 48.65
CA ASP A 829 -33.04 -4.18 48.07
C ASP A 829 -33.79 -3.20 49.00
N MET A 830 -34.47 -2.24 48.41
CA MET A 830 -35.31 -1.17 49.00
C MET A 830 -34.51 0.07 49.44
N GLY A 831 -35.01 1.18 49.03
CA GLY A 831 -34.49 2.50 49.32
C GLY A 831 -33.49 2.98 48.27
N VAL A 832 -32.46 3.71 48.68
CA VAL A 832 -31.34 4.10 47.78
C VAL A 832 -30.25 3.03 47.89
N GLU A 833 -30.56 1.86 47.30
CA GLU A 833 -29.68 0.70 47.28
C GLU A 833 -28.55 0.80 46.24
N PRO A 834 -27.39 0.19 46.48
CA PRO A 834 -26.32 0.05 45.50
C PRO A 834 -26.65 -1.01 44.44
N ALA A 835 -27.41 -2.03 44.78
CA ALA A 835 -27.90 -3.16 44.02
C ALA A 835 -29.01 -3.87 44.79
N ASP A 836 -29.75 -4.78 44.14
CA ASP A 836 -30.70 -5.68 44.86
C ASP A 836 -29.93 -6.69 45.71
N PHE A 837 -28.86 -7.27 45.14
CA PHE A 837 -27.93 -8.15 45.86
C PHE A 837 -26.48 -7.73 45.68
N ILE A 838 -25.68 -7.90 46.72
CA ILE A 838 -24.22 -7.93 46.66
C ILE A 838 -23.77 -9.38 46.88
N LEU A 839 -23.11 -9.92 45.87
CA LEU A 839 -22.48 -11.26 45.93
C LEU A 839 -20.98 -11.05 45.94
N SER A 840 -20.28 -11.80 46.78
CA SER A 840 -18.85 -11.60 46.90
C SER A 840 -18.10 -12.90 47.16
N SER A 841 -16.91 -13.00 46.62
CA SER A 841 -15.89 -14.00 46.89
C SER A 841 -14.51 -13.31 46.89
N PRO A 842 -13.43 -13.97 47.35
CA PRO A 842 -12.09 -13.39 47.27
C PRO A 842 -11.67 -12.97 45.85
N GLU A 843 -12.21 -13.63 44.82
CA GLU A 843 -11.84 -13.43 43.40
C GLU A 843 -12.85 -12.55 42.65
N LYS A 844 -14.06 -12.36 43.18
CA LYS A 844 -15.13 -11.70 42.45
C LYS A 844 -16.07 -10.92 43.39
N LEU A 845 -16.44 -9.72 42.97
CA LEU A 845 -17.44 -8.86 43.58
C LEU A 845 -18.51 -8.51 42.54
N CYS A 846 -19.76 -8.91 42.79
CA CYS A 846 -20.88 -8.72 41.87
C CYS A 846 -21.97 -7.87 42.51
N PHE A 847 -22.43 -6.85 41.76
CA PHE A 847 -23.64 -6.11 42.08
C PHE A 847 -24.76 -6.58 41.15
N VAL A 848 -25.86 -7.09 41.71
CA VAL A 848 -26.95 -7.72 40.98
C VAL A 848 -28.17 -6.84 41.00
N HIS A 849 -28.69 -6.51 39.83
CA HIS A 849 -29.92 -5.74 39.63
C HIS A 849 -30.97 -6.64 38.97
N VAL A 850 -32.16 -6.65 39.48
CA VAL A 850 -33.20 -7.61 39.06
C VAL A 850 -34.44 -6.89 38.54
N LYS A 851 -35.01 -7.45 37.44
CA LYS A 851 -36.31 -7.08 36.93
C LYS A 851 -37.03 -8.30 36.38
N CYS A 852 -38.31 -8.42 36.61
CA CYS A 852 -39.10 -9.49 36.07
C CYS A 852 -40.33 -8.93 35.30
N GLY A 853 -40.61 -9.45 34.14
CA GLY A 853 -41.84 -9.17 33.39
C GLY A 853 -42.91 -10.24 33.57
N ASP A 854 -44.11 -9.97 33.14
CA ASP A 854 -45.29 -10.88 33.24
C ASP A 854 -45.46 -11.74 31.97
N SER A 855 -44.63 -11.59 30.95
CA SER A 855 -44.79 -12.26 29.65
C SER A 855 -44.21 -13.67 29.65
N LEU A 856 -45.00 -14.66 29.26
CA LEU A 856 -44.54 -16.02 29.04
C LEU A 856 -43.74 -16.17 27.73
N ASN A 857 -43.91 -15.27 26.80
CA ASN A 857 -43.17 -15.17 25.56
C ASN A 857 -42.60 -13.78 25.39
N PRO A 858 -41.61 -13.42 26.16
CA PRO A 858 -41.02 -12.09 26.07
C PRO A 858 -40.34 -11.87 24.73
N GLN A 859 -40.46 -10.65 24.25
CA GLN A 859 -39.68 -10.13 23.11
C GLN A 859 -38.36 -9.57 23.62
N SER A 860 -37.72 -8.70 22.85
CA SER A 860 -36.51 -8.00 23.25
C SER A 860 -36.62 -6.47 23.16
N PRO A 861 -37.65 -5.87 23.82
CA PRO A 861 -37.85 -4.44 23.76
C PRO A 861 -36.88 -3.69 24.69
N ALA A 862 -36.35 -2.57 24.25
CA ALA A 862 -35.46 -1.70 25.03
C ALA A 862 -36.09 -1.29 26.38
N GLY A 863 -37.41 -0.94 26.41
CA GLY A 863 -38.09 -0.50 27.60
C GLY A 863 -38.08 -1.53 28.73
N ALA A 864 -38.05 -2.83 28.42
CA ALA A 864 -38.06 -3.88 29.42
C ALA A 864 -36.75 -3.97 30.25
N ILE A 865 -35.64 -3.56 29.68
CA ILE A 865 -34.34 -3.60 30.34
C ILE A 865 -33.78 -2.21 30.70
N ALA A 866 -34.33 -1.14 30.11
CA ALA A 866 -33.85 0.23 30.28
C ALA A 866 -33.82 0.67 31.75
N GLU A 867 -34.87 0.36 32.52
CA GLU A 867 -34.94 0.74 33.90
C GLU A 867 -33.86 0.06 34.77
N VAL A 868 -33.78 -1.27 34.68
CA VAL A 868 -32.81 -2.04 35.49
C VAL A 868 -31.38 -1.79 35.03
N GLY A 869 -31.12 -1.65 33.72
CA GLY A 869 -29.80 -1.33 33.20
C GLY A 869 -29.35 0.08 33.59
N SER A 870 -30.26 1.07 33.53
CA SER A 870 -29.94 2.42 34.02
C SER A 870 -29.66 2.48 35.51
N GLN A 871 -30.34 1.66 36.31
CA GLN A 871 -30.04 1.52 37.74
C GLN A 871 -28.66 0.91 37.96
N ALA A 872 -28.33 -0.13 37.19
CA ALA A 872 -27.03 -0.81 37.26
C ALA A 872 -25.88 0.16 36.97
N ILE A 873 -25.96 0.87 35.84
CA ILE A 873 -24.93 1.81 35.41
C ILE A 873 -24.84 3.04 36.35
N LYS A 874 -25.96 3.58 36.76
CA LYS A 874 -25.98 4.67 37.76
C LYS A 874 -25.24 4.31 39.05
N ASN A 875 -25.31 3.07 39.47
CA ASN A 875 -24.69 2.59 40.71
C ASN A 875 -23.25 2.07 40.56
N ILE A 876 -22.69 2.05 39.35
CA ILE A 876 -21.33 1.51 39.07
C ILE A 876 -20.26 2.18 39.92
N HIS A 877 -20.42 3.47 40.26
CA HIS A 877 -19.48 4.19 41.12
C HIS A 877 -19.38 3.57 42.53
N MET A 878 -20.43 2.91 43.01
CA MET A 878 -20.41 2.22 44.28
C MET A 878 -19.57 0.94 44.24
N LEU A 879 -19.42 0.33 43.07
CA LEU A 879 -18.60 -0.87 42.83
C LEU A 879 -17.11 -0.56 42.71
N ILE A 880 -16.75 0.61 42.19
CA ILE A 880 -15.37 0.97 41.82
C ILE A 880 -14.72 2.02 42.74
N SER A 881 -15.50 2.72 43.59
CA SER A 881 -14.98 3.80 44.43
C SER A 881 -13.92 3.30 45.42
N GLY A 882 -12.75 3.92 45.44
CA GLY A 882 -11.71 3.70 46.47
C GLY A 882 -12.01 4.35 47.82
N LEU A 883 -13.08 5.14 47.91
CA LEU A 883 -13.41 5.89 49.14
C LEU A 883 -14.24 5.04 50.08
N LYS A 884 -13.63 4.49 51.14
CA LYS A 884 -14.33 3.72 52.18
C LYS A 884 -15.51 4.46 52.81
N ARG A 885 -15.49 5.79 52.83
CA ARG A 885 -16.52 6.63 53.43
C ARG A 885 -17.81 6.77 52.60
N VAL A 886 -17.76 6.43 51.30
CA VAL A 886 -18.95 6.47 50.45
C VAL A 886 -19.76 5.21 50.68
N ARG A 887 -20.82 5.34 51.48
CA ARG A 887 -21.73 4.26 51.86
C ARG A 887 -23.00 4.28 51.03
N PRO A 888 -23.66 3.12 50.82
CA PRO A 888 -24.98 3.07 50.22
C PRO A 888 -25.98 3.94 50.98
N GLY A 889 -26.92 4.56 50.27
CA GLY A 889 -27.92 5.41 50.92
C GLY A 889 -28.81 4.68 51.92
N ASN A 890 -29.00 3.39 51.66
CA ASN A 890 -29.79 2.52 52.53
C ASN A 890 -28.96 1.71 53.54
N PHE A 891 -27.69 2.04 53.78
CA PHE A 891 -26.77 1.30 54.66
C PHE A 891 -27.33 1.05 56.07
N SER A 892 -28.02 2.05 56.65
CA SER A 892 -28.62 1.94 57.97
C SER A 892 -29.75 0.93 58.04
N THR A 893 -30.37 0.54 56.94
CA THR A 893 -31.44 -0.44 56.86
C THR A 893 -30.95 -1.89 56.80
N TRP A 894 -29.66 -2.11 56.58
CA TRP A 894 -29.10 -3.47 56.46
C TRP A 894 -29.27 -4.30 57.73
N LYS A 895 -29.28 -3.66 58.88
CA LYS A 895 -29.53 -4.30 60.18
C LYS A 895 -30.99 -4.64 60.42
N GLN A 896 -31.89 -4.30 59.52
CA GLN A 896 -33.33 -4.55 59.64
C GLN A 896 -33.74 -5.74 58.83
N ALA A 897 -34.88 -6.34 59.15
CA ALA A 897 -35.57 -7.33 58.33
C ALA A 897 -35.84 -6.76 56.93
N TRP A 898 -35.79 -7.57 55.89
CA TRP A 898 -36.10 -7.16 54.49
C TRP A 898 -37.63 -7.13 54.31
N PRO A 899 -38.18 -6.21 53.64
CA PRO A 899 -39.06 -5.17 54.14
C PRO A 899 -40.11 -5.70 55.13
N ALA A 900 -40.27 -4.97 56.15
CA ALA A 900 -41.20 -5.32 57.23
C ALA A 900 -42.64 -4.79 57.05
N ALA A 901 -42.87 -3.94 56.07
CA ALA A 901 -44.16 -3.31 55.84
C ALA A 901 -44.50 -3.13 54.39
N GLY A 902 -45.73 -3.21 53.98
CA GLY A 902 -46.18 -3.09 52.60
C GLY A 902 -46.54 -4.44 51.99
N ALA A 903 -46.40 -4.56 50.69
CA ALA A 903 -46.92 -5.67 49.92
C ALA A 903 -45.93 -6.84 49.74
N GLU A 904 -44.74 -6.81 50.37
CA GLU A 904 -43.70 -7.80 50.15
C GLU A 904 -43.41 -8.65 51.37
N PHE A 905 -42.81 -9.83 51.17
CA PHE A 905 -42.46 -10.75 52.24
C PHE A 905 -41.32 -10.23 53.10
N PRO A 906 -41.51 -10.10 54.38
CA PRO A 906 -40.41 -9.78 55.30
C PRO A 906 -39.50 -11.00 55.51
N LEU A 907 -38.21 -10.85 55.24
CA LEU A 907 -37.20 -11.84 55.64
C LEU A 907 -36.60 -11.43 56.97
N ASP A 908 -36.24 -12.43 57.79
CA ASP A 908 -35.64 -12.22 59.10
C ASP A 908 -34.37 -11.39 59.04
N THR A 909 -33.58 -11.61 58.00
CA THR A 909 -32.31 -10.97 57.82
C THR A 909 -31.96 -10.73 56.35
N ARG A 910 -31.20 -9.67 56.07
CA ARG A 910 -30.62 -9.34 54.76
C ARG A 910 -29.28 -10.07 54.52
N TYR A 911 -28.65 -10.57 55.61
CA TYR A 911 -27.37 -11.29 55.56
C TYR A 911 -27.61 -12.75 55.27
N ARG A 912 -27.71 -13.09 53.95
CA ARG A 912 -28.07 -14.43 53.48
C ARG A 912 -26.92 -15.43 53.66
N LEU A 913 -25.69 -14.93 53.48
CA LEU A 913 -24.44 -15.64 53.74
C LEU A 913 -23.40 -14.63 54.24
N VAL A 914 -22.79 -14.85 55.36
CA VAL A 914 -21.65 -14.07 55.87
C VAL A 914 -20.75 -14.99 56.69
N GLU A 915 -19.45 -15.04 56.37
CA GLU A 915 -18.44 -15.82 57.13
C GLU A 915 -18.85 -17.29 57.37
N GLY A 916 -19.47 -17.91 56.34
CA GLY A 916 -19.96 -19.30 56.36
C GLY A 916 -21.31 -19.48 57.12
N SER A 917 -21.87 -18.45 57.73
CA SER A 917 -23.18 -18.50 58.41
C SER A 917 -24.30 -18.23 57.39
N ILE A 918 -25.19 -19.18 57.20
CA ILE A 918 -26.42 -19.06 56.39
C ILE A 918 -27.49 -18.34 57.20
N ASN A 919 -28.20 -17.38 56.58
CA ASN A 919 -29.25 -16.59 57.24
C ASN A 919 -28.74 -15.97 58.54
N HIS A 920 -27.56 -15.35 58.49
CA HIS A 920 -26.97 -14.73 59.68
C HIS A 920 -27.95 -13.79 60.34
N PRO A 921 -28.20 -13.92 61.65
CA PRO A 921 -29.14 -13.07 62.39
C PRO A 921 -28.84 -11.57 62.17
N ALA A 922 -29.87 -10.79 61.94
CA ALA A 922 -29.72 -9.35 61.85
C ALA A 922 -29.08 -8.77 63.09
N PRO A 923 -28.05 -7.92 62.95
CA PRO A 923 -27.39 -7.35 64.14
C PRO A 923 -28.30 -6.36 64.86
N LEU A 924 -28.12 -6.25 66.17
CA LEU A 924 -28.81 -5.21 67.01
C LEU A 924 -28.18 -3.82 66.83
N ASP A 925 -26.95 -3.79 66.30
CA ASP A 925 -26.14 -2.59 66.02
C ASP A 925 -25.53 -2.63 64.62
N ASP A 926 -24.76 -1.62 64.29
CA ASP A 926 -24.12 -1.50 62.95
C ASP A 926 -22.83 -2.31 62.77
N SER A 927 -22.37 -3.06 63.76
CA SER A 927 -21.06 -3.70 63.80
C SER A 927 -20.85 -4.74 62.66
N LEU A 928 -21.87 -5.58 62.41
CA LEU A 928 -21.81 -6.52 61.29
C LEU A 928 -21.85 -5.83 59.95
N SER A 929 -22.70 -4.82 59.80
CA SER A 929 -22.80 -4.02 58.57
C SER A 929 -21.47 -3.36 58.23
N GLU A 930 -20.78 -2.83 59.24
CA GLU A 930 -19.45 -2.21 59.10
C GLU A 930 -18.40 -3.26 58.62
N ARG A 931 -18.34 -4.43 59.27
CA ARG A 931 -17.41 -5.49 58.88
C ARG A 931 -17.65 -5.96 57.44
N VAL A 932 -18.90 -6.23 57.07
CA VAL A 932 -19.27 -6.64 55.74
C VAL A 932 -18.90 -5.56 54.73
N TRP A 933 -19.19 -4.29 55.06
CA TRP A 933 -18.82 -3.19 54.17
C TRP A 933 -17.32 -2.99 54.04
N ASP A 934 -16.54 -3.19 55.09
CA ASP A 934 -15.09 -3.14 55.04
C ASP A 934 -14.53 -4.19 54.08
N VAL A 935 -15.03 -5.43 54.15
CA VAL A 935 -14.65 -6.50 53.20
C VAL A 935 -15.00 -6.13 51.73
N ILE A 936 -16.20 -5.59 51.52
CA ILE A 936 -16.61 -5.11 50.19
C ILE A 936 -15.67 -4.00 49.73
N CYS A 937 -15.32 -3.03 50.60
CA CYS A 937 -14.40 -1.97 50.25
C CYS A 937 -12.98 -2.45 49.96
N GLU A 938 -12.48 -3.47 50.62
CA GLU A 938 -11.20 -4.09 50.30
C GLU A 938 -11.22 -4.76 48.91
N ARG A 939 -12.31 -5.44 48.56
CA ARG A 939 -12.48 -6.09 47.25
C ARG A 939 -12.66 -5.08 46.13
N ARG A 940 -13.32 -3.95 46.37
CA ARG A 940 -13.46 -2.86 45.37
C ARG A 940 -12.11 -2.34 44.90
N VAL A 941 -11.12 -2.20 45.78
CA VAL A 941 -9.79 -1.68 45.46
C VAL A 941 -8.79 -2.77 45.07
N SER A 942 -9.12 -4.05 45.27
CA SER A 942 -8.24 -5.17 44.94
C SER A 942 -8.16 -5.37 43.43
N MET A 943 -6.95 -5.39 42.87
CA MET A 943 -6.72 -5.72 41.48
C MET A 943 -6.90 -7.22 41.16
N LYS A 944 -6.87 -8.09 42.17
CA LYS A 944 -7.10 -9.53 42.03
C LYS A 944 -8.58 -9.89 42.03
N CYS A 945 -9.44 -9.03 42.58
CA CYS A 945 -10.88 -9.24 42.63
C CYS A 945 -11.54 -8.63 41.38
N LYS A 946 -12.15 -9.45 40.52
CA LYS A 946 -12.93 -9.00 39.37
C LYS A 946 -14.22 -8.32 39.84
N LYS A 947 -14.58 -7.21 39.24
CA LYS A 947 -15.81 -6.47 39.48
C LYS A 947 -16.80 -6.82 38.37
N GLU A 948 -18.01 -7.19 38.77
CA GLU A 948 -19.08 -7.52 37.82
C GLU A 948 -20.39 -6.81 38.19
N ILE A 949 -21.12 -6.42 37.16
CA ILE A 949 -22.53 -6.02 37.28
C ILE A 949 -23.36 -7.08 36.59
N TRP A 950 -24.39 -7.56 37.30
CA TRP A 950 -25.36 -8.47 36.74
C TRP A 950 -26.73 -7.79 36.62
N ILE A 951 -27.27 -7.80 35.39
CA ILE A 951 -28.65 -7.43 35.12
C ILE A 951 -29.42 -8.74 34.93
N VAL A 952 -30.40 -9.00 35.75
CA VAL A 952 -31.23 -10.21 35.67
C VAL A 952 -32.62 -9.81 35.21
N ALA A 953 -32.98 -10.15 33.99
CA ALA A 953 -34.21 -9.72 33.31
C ALA A 953 -35.13 -10.92 32.99
N GLY A 954 -35.70 -11.55 34.03
CA GLY A 954 -36.59 -12.68 33.87
C GLY A 954 -37.94 -12.28 33.23
N ASN A 955 -38.47 -13.08 32.30
CA ASN A 955 -39.72 -12.86 31.60
C ASN A 955 -39.90 -11.44 30.97
N SER A 956 -38.86 -10.59 31.05
CA SER A 956 -38.89 -9.25 30.46
C SER A 956 -38.21 -9.19 29.10
N PHE A 957 -37.22 -10.07 28.90
CA PHE A 957 -36.38 -10.04 27.71
C PHE A 957 -35.95 -11.46 27.29
N SER A 958 -36.03 -11.78 26.01
CA SER A 958 -35.63 -13.07 25.43
C SER A 958 -34.37 -12.97 24.60
N ALA A 959 -33.36 -13.78 24.93
CA ALA A 959 -32.13 -13.91 24.17
C ALA A 959 -32.40 -14.40 22.73
N SER A 960 -33.24 -15.44 22.58
CA SER A 960 -33.53 -15.99 21.25
C SER A 960 -34.32 -15.05 20.33
N HIS A 961 -35.18 -14.22 20.92
CA HIS A 961 -35.87 -13.18 20.15
C HIS A 961 -34.90 -12.07 19.72
N PHE A 962 -34.01 -11.64 20.62
CA PHE A 962 -32.98 -10.65 20.34
C PHE A 962 -32.07 -11.11 19.22
N THR A 963 -31.53 -12.31 19.32
CA THR A 963 -30.65 -12.91 18.31
C THR A 963 -31.31 -12.96 16.94
N ARG A 964 -32.56 -13.46 16.84
CA ARG A 964 -33.31 -13.50 15.59
C ARG A 964 -33.59 -12.11 15.01
N SER A 965 -33.94 -11.15 15.87
CA SER A 965 -34.20 -9.77 15.45
C SER A 965 -32.95 -9.10 14.88
N MET A 966 -31.74 -9.51 15.30
CA MET A 966 -30.48 -8.94 14.85
C MET A 966 -29.85 -9.68 13.67
N GLN A 967 -30.48 -10.77 13.17
CA GLN A 967 -29.95 -11.55 12.03
C GLN A 967 -30.36 -11.01 10.65
N SER A 968 -31.41 -10.23 10.56
CA SER A 968 -31.95 -9.77 9.29
C SER A 968 -32.65 -8.41 9.40
N PRO A 969 -32.46 -7.50 8.44
CA PRO A 969 -33.18 -6.23 8.38
C PRO A 969 -34.69 -6.38 8.36
N LEU A 970 -35.20 -7.46 7.73
CA LEU A 970 -36.62 -7.77 7.66
C LEU A 970 -37.22 -8.28 8.98
N ALA A 971 -36.41 -8.90 9.83
CA ALA A 971 -36.83 -9.43 11.13
C ALA A 971 -36.61 -8.44 12.28
N CYS A 972 -35.83 -7.40 12.04
CA CYS A 972 -35.39 -6.46 13.08
C CYS A 972 -36.51 -5.50 13.47
N SER A 973 -36.88 -5.51 14.77
CA SER A 973 -37.81 -4.52 15.30
C SER A 973 -37.08 -3.25 15.75
N PRO A 974 -37.68 -2.05 15.61
CA PRO A 974 -37.07 -0.81 16.09
C PRO A 974 -36.72 -0.86 17.59
N THR A 975 -37.53 -1.56 18.38
CA THR A 975 -37.33 -1.71 19.84
C THR A 975 -36.15 -2.63 20.18
N SER A 976 -35.86 -3.63 19.34
CA SER A 976 -34.66 -4.49 19.49
C SER A 976 -33.38 -3.76 19.10
N ILE A 977 -33.44 -2.86 18.11
CA ILE A 977 -32.31 -1.98 17.76
C ILE A 977 -31.99 -1.04 18.93
N GLN A 978 -33.01 -0.44 19.54
CA GLN A 978 -32.85 0.40 20.71
C GLN A 978 -32.26 -0.39 21.90
N ALA A 979 -32.69 -1.64 22.10
CA ALA A 979 -32.12 -2.52 23.12
C ALA A 979 -30.64 -2.81 22.86
N TYR A 980 -30.29 -3.08 21.61
CA TYR A 980 -28.90 -3.27 21.20
C TYR A 980 -28.04 -2.04 21.52
N GLN A 981 -28.51 -0.84 21.20
CA GLN A 981 -27.80 0.39 21.50
C GLN A 981 -27.62 0.63 23.01
N LEU A 982 -28.67 0.40 23.80
CA LEU A 982 -28.58 0.51 25.25
C LEU A 982 -27.54 -0.46 25.83
N ILE A 983 -27.53 -1.72 25.36
CA ILE A 983 -26.58 -2.73 25.82
C ILE A 983 -25.15 -2.33 25.43
N GLU A 984 -24.91 -1.83 24.21
CA GLU A 984 -23.58 -1.33 23.81
C GLU A 984 -23.11 -0.16 24.67
N ASP A 985 -23.99 0.80 24.96
CA ASP A 985 -23.66 1.96 25.81
C ASP A 985 -23.31 1.52 27.26
N TRP A 986 -24.06 0.57 27.82
CA TRP A 986 -23.75 0.01 29.13
C TRP A 986 -22.45 -0.76 29.16
N LEU A 987 -22.20 -1.56 28.14
CA LEU A 987 -20.93 -2.28 27.99
C LEU A 987 -19.76 -1.32 27.88
N SER A 988 -19.89 -0.28 27.07
CA SER A 988 -18.86 0.74 26.93
C SER A 988 -18.55 1.42 28.28
N THR A 989 -19.59 1.81 29.01
CA THR A 989 -19.42 2.45 30.32
C THR A 989 -18.79 1.50 31.35
N ALA A 990 -19.19 0.24 31.36
CA ALA A 990 -18.66 -0.76 32.29
C ALA A 990 -17.19 -1.05 31.98
N ASP A 991 -16.86 -1.23 30.72
CA ASP A 991 -15.47 -1.52 30.25
C ASP A 991 -14.51 -0.36 30.55
N GLU A 992 -14.93 0.91 30.39
CA GLU A 992 -14.13 2.08 30.76
C GLU A 992 -13.72 2.06 32.24
N LEU A 993 -14.49 1.39 33.07
CA LEU A 993 -14.29 1.32 34.50
C LEU A 993 -13.75 -0.05 34.97
N ASP A 994 -13.30 -0.90 34.05
CA ASP A 994 -12.81 -2.28 34.31
C ASP A 994 -13.85 -3.14 35.10
N VAL A 995 -15.13 -3.02 34.70
CA VAL A 995 -16.25 -3.77 35.26
C VAL A 995 -16.87 -4.66 34.18
N ASP A 996 -17.00 -5.93 34.44
CA ASP A 996 -17.65 -6.89 33.50
C ASP A 996 -19.18 -6.83 33.67
N LEU A 997 -19.91 -6.64 32.59
CA LEU A 997 -21.37 -6.61 32.54
C LEU A 997 -21.93 -7.92 32.00
N LYS A 998 -22.83 -8.55 32.79
CA LYS A 998 -23.58 -9.74 32.38
C LYS A 998 -25.09 -9.48 32.43
N ILE A 999 -25.79 -9.87 31.38
CA ILE A 999 -27.25 -9.72 31.27
C ILE A 999 -27.87 -11.13 31.21
N PHE A 1000 -28.46 -11.56 32.31
CA PHE A 1000 -29.16 -12.83 32.40
C PHE A 1000 -30.62 -12.66 31.98
N THR A 1001 -31.07 -13.46 31.04
CA THR A 1001 -32.38 -13.31 30.40
C THR A 1001 -33.09 -14.67 30.31
N SER A 1002 -34.38 -14.64 29.97
CA SER A 1002 -35.06 -15.84 29.46
C SER A 1002 -34.49 -16.28 28.13
N PRO A 1003 -34.52 -17.58 27.79
CA PRO A 1003 -34.06 -18.13 26.51
C PRO A 1003 -34.74 -17.58 25.28
#